data_1175e4ac45d20ef81ab22b89006ae913
#
_entry.id   1175e4ac45d20ef81ab22b89006ae913
#
_cell.length_a   1.000
_cell.length_b   1.000
_cell.length_c   1.000
_cell.angle_alpha   90.00
_cell.angle_beta   90.00
_cell.angle_gamma   90.00
#
_symmetry.space_group_name_H-M   'P 1'
#
loop_
_entity.id
_entity.type
_entity.pdbx_description
1 polymer ?
#
loop_
_entity_poly.entity_id
_entity_poly.type
_entity_poly.pdbx_seq_one_letter_code
_entity_poly.pdbx_strand_id
1 'polypeptide(L)'
;MASISGLCSSSSTFKPEKFISRTTKPTSSLSLRKELLAFPNRSKLSDRCCDRTSNLSVHSVARDIPASLSKTDNESPFNEKKGLEKDARALWRRYVDLLYQHKDLGLYLDVSRIGFTDEFLEEMEPRFQAAFRAMEELEKGAIANPDEGRMVGHYWLRSPRLAPNSFLRLQIENTLEAVCKFADEVVNGKIKPPSSPEGPEGRFTHILCVGIGGSALGPQFVAEALAPDNPPLKIRFIDNTDPAGIDHQIAQLGLELASTLVVVTSKSGGTPETRNGLLEVQKAFREAGLEFAKQGVAITQENSLLDNTARIEGWLARFPMYDWVGGRTSEMSAVGLLPAALQGIDIKEMLAGASLMDEANRTTVIRNNPAALLALSWYWASDGVGSKDMVVLPYKDSLLLFSRYLQQLVMESLGKEFDLDGNRVNQGLSVYGNKGSTDQHAYIQQLRDGVHNFFVTFIEVLRDRPPGHDWELEPGVTCGDYLFGMLQGTRAALYANDRESITVSVQEVTPRSVGAMVALYERAVGIYASLVNINAYHQPGVEAGKKAAGEVLALQKRVLSVLNEASCKEPVEPLTLEEVAERCHAPEDIEMIYKIIAHMAANDRALIAEGSSGSPRSIKVFLGECNVDALYE
;
A
#
# COMPACT_ATOMS: atom_id res chain seq x y z
N MET A 1 34.56 -32.31 43.12
CA MET A 1 35.83 -32.16 43.85
C MET A 1 36.62 -31.02 43.27
N ALA A 2 37.03 -30.12 44.16
CA ALA A 2 38.02 -29.05 44.05
C ALA A 2 37.74 -27.93 43.00
N SER A 3 37.25 -26.74 43.32
CA SER A 3 37.71 -25.60 44.17
C SER A 3 39.11 -25.07 43.84
N ILE A 4 39.16 -23.74 43.59
CA ILE A 4 40.02 -22.69 44.11
C ILE A 4 39.99 -21.54 43.09
N SER A 5 39.34 -20.39 43.28
CA SER A 5 39.64 -19.16 44.06
C SER A 5 40.89 -18.39 43.60
N GLY A 6 40.73 -17.13 43.32
CA GLY A 6 41.82 -16.15 43.19
C GLY A 6 41.35 -14.76 42.76
N LEU A 7 41.08 -13.91 43.73
CA LEU A 7 40.92 -12.45 43.68
C LEU A 7 42.11 -11.73 43.00
N CYS A 8 41.88 -10.63 42.29
CA CYS A 8 42.41 -9.33 42.73
C CYS A 8 41.84 -8.17 41.90
N SER A 9 41.43 -7.17 42.62
CA SER A 9 40.98 -5.84 42.28
C SER A 9 42.11 -4.94 41.78
N SER A 10 41.81 -4.03 40.82
CA SER A 10 42.41 -2.69 40.84
C SER A 10 41.52 -1.68 40.11
N SER A 11 41.08 -0.73 40.89
CA SER A 11 40.43 0.51 40.48
C SER A 11 41.45 1.47 39.87
N SER A 12 41.10 2.16 38.77
CA SER A 12 41.72 3.44 38.44
C SER A 12 40.66 4.39 37.87
N THR A 13 40.42 5.40 38.66
CA THR A 13 39.69 6.64 38.38
C THR A 13 40.47 7.50 37.41
N PHE A 14 39.83 7.98 36.32
CA PHE A 14 40.32 9.12 35.55
C PHE A 14 39.34 10.28 35.63
N LYS A 15 39.85 11.45 36.04
CA LYS A 15 39.18 12.74 36.06
C LYS A 15 39.34 13.43 34.70
N PRO A 16 38.42 14.35 34.34
CA PRO A 16 38.49 15.05 33.04
C PRO A 16 39.38 16.29 33.10
N GLU A 17 40.27 16.45 32.15
CA GLU A 17 41.01 17.68 31.93
C GLU A 17 40.29 18.60 30.91
N LYS A 18 40.27 19.89 31.33
CA LYS A 18 39.80 21.04 30.55
C LYS A 18 40.83 21.40 29.47
N PHE A 19 40.41 21.59 28.24
CA PHE A 19 41.21 22.33 27.28
C PHE A 19 40.56 23.66 26.89
N ILE A 20 41.40 24.68 26.95
CA ILE A 20 41.16 26.11 26.83
C ILE A 20 41.10 26.50 25.36
N SER A 21 40.21 27.47 25.08
CA SER A 21 40.00 28.17 23.83
C SER A 21 41.23 28.83 23.23
N ARG A 22 41.36 28.82 21.91
CA ARG A 22 42.04 29.93 21.18
C ARG A 22 41.20 30.31 19.96
N THR A 23 40.84 31.57 20.01
CA THR A 23 40.20 32.37 18.98
C THR A 23 41.15 32.72 17.84
N THR A 24 40.67 32.60 16.58
CA THR A 24 41.06 33.55 15.52
C THR A 24 39.90 33.69 14.52
N LYS A 25 39.42 34.94 14.37
CA LYS A 25 38.61 35.41 13.24
C LYS A 25 39.52 35.74 12.05
N PRO A 26 39.03 35.67 10.81
CA PRO A 26 38.74 36.91 10.11
C PRO A 26 37.43 36.92 9.30
N THR A 27 36.72 37.97 9.45
CA THR A 27 36.04 38.92 8.52
C THR A 27 35.83 38.53 7.07
N SER A 28 34.56 38.45 6.67
CA SER A 28 33.96 39.30 5.64
C SER A 28 32.44 39.13 5.60
N SER A 29 31.77 40.24 5.60
CA SER A 29 30.34 40.49 5.62
C SER A 29 29.70 40.26 4.25
N LEU A 30 28.56 39.56 4.23
CA LEU A 30 27.49 39.81 3.28
C LEU A 30 26.15 39.60 3.99
N SER A 31 25.49 40.72 4.21
CA SER A 31 24.18 40.85 4.79
C SER A 31 23.10 40.45 3.78
N LEU A 32 22.31 39.44 4.09
CA LEU A 32 21.00 39.24 3.46
C LEU A 32 19.91 39.50 4.50
N ARG A 33 19.16 40.55 4.26
CA ARG A 33 17.99 40.97 5.05
C ARG A 33 16.92 39.86 5.01
N LYS A 34 16.52 39.41 6.18
CA LYS A 34 15.23 38.72 6.42
C LYS A 34 14.19 39.81 6.65
N GLU A 35 13.26 39.96 5.73
CA GLU A 35 12.01 40.66 6.01
C GLU A 35 11.00 39.64 6.55
N LEU A 36 10.71 39.82 7.84
CA LEU A 36 9.58 39.16 8.53
C LEU A 36 8.33 39.98 8.22
N LEU A 37 7.40 39.43 7.48
CA LEU A 37 6.05 39.96 7.36
C LEU A 37 5.25 39.63 8.61
N ALA A 38 4.98 40.64 9.43
CA ALA A 38 4.10 40.58 10.58
C ALA A 38 2.65 40.72 10.14
N PHE A 39 1.77 39.87 10.66
CA PHE A 39 0.33 40.02 10.54
C PHE A 39 -0.18 41.08 11.51
N PRO A 40 -1.11 41.96 11.11
CA PRO A 40 -1.63 42.99 12.01
C PRO A 40 -2.74 42.43 12.93
N ASN A 41 -2.64 42.75 14.21
CA ASN A 41 -3.63 42.58 15.25
C ASN A 41 -4.91 43.37 14.94
N ARG A 42 -6.05 42.70 15.06
CA ARG A 42 -7.36 43.36 15.13
C ARG A 42 -7.60 43.86 16.54
N SER A 43 -7.61 45.20 16.70
CA SER A 43 -8.13 45.87 17.87
C SER A 43 -9.61 46.16 17.70
N LYS A 44 -10.34 45.97 18.79
CA LYS A 44 -11.72 46.34 19.19
C LYS A 44 -12.28 47.60 18.50
N LEU A 45 -13.49 47.49 18.01
CA LEU A 45 -14.41 48.61 17.88
C LEU A 45 -15.79 48.23 18.41
N SER A 46 -16.30 49.18 19.22
CA SER A 46 -17.47 49.14 20.06
C SER A 46 -18.81 49.24 19.31
N ASP A 47 -19.85 48.78 20.00
CA ASP A 47 -21.27 48.92 19.73
C ASP A 47 -21.70 50.30 19.22
N ARG A 48 -22.52 50.31 18.19
CA ARG A 48 -23.66 51.24 18.05
C ARG A 48 -24.79 50.61 17.27
N CYS A 49 -25.87 50.52 17.97
CA CYS A 49 -27.24 50.21 17.51
C CYS A 49 -27.69 51.26 16.47
N CYS A 50 -28.29 50.84 15.35
CA CYS A 50 -29.37 51.58 14.69
C CYS A 50 -30.14 50.66 13.74
N ASP A 51 -31.43 50.52 14.04
CA ASP A 51 -32.46 49.95 13.20
C ASP A 51 -32.52 50.53 11.80
N ARG A 52 -32.61 49.70 10.78
CA ARG A 52 -33.44 49.95 9.60
C ARG A 52 -33.77 48.63 8.91
N THR A 53 -35.04 48.25 9.04
CA THR A 53 -35.73 47.27 8.21
C THR A 53 -35.71 47.72 6.75
N SER A 54 -35.16 46.86 5.87
CA SER A 54 -35.53 46.86 4.46
C SER A 54 -35.55 45.42 3.97
N ASN A 55 -36.74 44.96 3.64
CA ASN A 55 -37.05 43.70 3.00
C ASN A 55 -36.32 43.62 1.63
N LEU A 56 -35.36 42.70 1.51
CA LEU A 56 -34.94 42.20 0.23
C LEU A 56 -35.28 40.71 0.16
N SER A 57 -36.38 40.44 -0.54
CA SER A 57 -36.79 39.08 -0.90
C SER A 57 -35.77 38.52 -1.89
N VAL A 58 -34.98 37.56 -1.46
CA VAL A 58 -34.19 36.72 -2.34
C VAL A 58 -35.13 35.68 -2.94
N HIS A 59 -35.53 35.89 -4.19
CA HIS A 59 -36.18 34.84 -4.96
C HIS A 59 -35.14 33.75 -5.26
N SER A 60 -35.21 32.66 -4.52
CA SER A 60 -34.61 31.40 -4.90
C SER A 60 -35.36 30.85 -6.11
N VAL A 61 -34.76 30.88 -7.28
CA VAL A 61 -35.26 30.13 -8.44
C VAL A 61 -35.00 28.66 -8.15
N ALA A 62 -35.98 28.01 -7.52
CA ALA A 62 -36.03 26.56 -7.54
C ALA A 62 -36.37 26.16 -8.99
N ARG A 63 -35.41 25.60 -9.69
CA ARG A 63 -35.68 24.87 -10.94
C ARG A 63 -36.39 23.59 -10.55
N ASP A 64 -37.64 23.46 -10.96
CA ASP A 64 -38.39 22.23 -10.93
C ASP A 64 -37.64 21.14 -11.69
N ILE A 65 -37.02 20.24 -10.95
CA ILE A 65 -36.56 18.95 -11.48
C ILE A 65 -37.80 18.06 -11.51
N PRO A 66 -38.21 17.50 -12.65
CA PRO A 66 -39.36 16.61 -12.69
C PRO A 66 -39.12 15.40 -11.78
N ALA A 67 -40.00 15.21 -10.81
CA ALA A 67 -40.06 14.00 -10.01
C ALA A 67 -40.60 12.86 -10.86
N SER A 68 -39.75 12.23 -11.67
CA SER A 68 -40.00 10.95 -12.31
C SER A 68 -38.68 10.27 -12.64
N LEU A 69 -37.90 9.97 -11.61
CA LEU A 69 -37.04 8.81 -11.63
C LEU A 69 -37.78 7.79 -10.78
N SER A 70 -38.38 6.83 -11.47
CA SER A 70 -38.98 5.65 -10.88
C SER A 70 -38.04 5.12 -9.80
N LYS A 71 -38.53 5.06 -8.56
CA LYS A 71 -38.03 4.13 -7.57
C LYS A 71 -38.14 2.76 -8.22
N THR A 72 -37.05 2.25 -8.76
CA THR A 72 -36.89 0.82 -8.83
C THR A 72 -36.82 0.38 -7.40
N ASP A 73 -37.85 -0.33 -6.97
CA ASP A 73 -37.92 -1.00 -5.69
C ASP A 73 -36.81 -2.06 -5.64
N ASN A 74 -35.59 -1.62 -5.35
CA ASN A 74 -34.58 -2.44 -4.75
C ASN A 74 -34.86 -2.43 -3.24
N GLU A 75 -36.01 -2.99 -2.85
CA GLU A 75 -36.15 -3.51 -1.52
C GLU A 75 -35.04 -4.56 -1.37
N SER A 76 -34.07 -4.26 -0.48
CA SER A 76 -33.15 -5.27 0.02
C SER A 76 -34.00 -6.48 0.43
N PRO A 77 -33.75 -7.69 -0.09
CA PRO A 77 -34.56 -8.87 0.21
C PRO A 77 -34.48 -9.26 1.70
N PHE A 78 -33.73 -8.53 2.49
CA PHE A 78 -33.51 -8.84 3.91
C PHE A 78 -34.43 -7.96 4.77
N ASN A 79 -35.30 -8.64 5.52
CA ASN A 79 -36.08 -8.07 6.64
C ASN A 79 -35.22 -7.11 7.47
N GLU A 80 -35.84 -6.06 8.03
CA GLU A 80 -35.19 -5.09 8.92
C GLU A 80 -34.17 -5.78 9.83
N LYS A 81 -32.89 -5.40 9.70
CA LYS A 81 -31.82 -5.97 10.53
C LYS A 81 -32.21 -5.74 11.99
N LYS A 82 -32.42 -6.81 12.76
CA LYS A 82 -32.65 -6.73 14.20
C LYS A 82 -31.45 -6.01 14.83
N GLY A 83 -31.72 -5.17 15.85
CA GLY A 83 -30.66 -4.55 16.64
C GLY A 83 -29.68 -5.59 17.21
N LEU A 84 -28.42 -5.19 17.43
CA LEU A 84 -27.40 -6.08 17.98
C LEU A 84 -27.78 -6.59 19.37
N GLU A 85 -27.40 -7.83 19.68
CA GLU A 85 -27.59 -8.46 20.98
C GLU A 85 -26.89 -7.66 22.10
N LYS A 86 -27.57 -7.33 23.17
CA LYS A 86 -27.03 -6.53 24.30
C LYS A 86 -26.95 -7.31 25.61
N ASP A 87 -27.61 -8.47 25.71
CA ASP A 87 -27.51 -9.31 26.91
C ASP A 87 -26.13 -9.95 27.00
N ALA A 88 -25.42 -9.73 28.09
CA ALA A 88 -24.05 -10.17 28.28
C ALA A 88 -23.89 -11.72 28.22
N ARG A 89 -24.90 -12.47 28.68
CA ARG A 89 -24.84 -13.94 28.65
C ARG A 89 -25.14 -14.47 27.25
N ALA A 90 -26.04 -13.83 26.54
CA ALA A 90 -26.31 -14.15 25.14
C ALA A 90 -25.10 -13.82 24.27
N LEU A 91 -24.44 -12.68 24.48
CA LEU A 91 -23.18 -12.34 23.81
C LEU A 91 -22.07 -13.34 24.09
N TRP A 92 -21.94 -13.81 25.34
CA TRP A 92 -20.94 -14.81 25.67
C TRP A 92 -21.21 -16.14 24.93
N ARG A 93 -22.47 -16.60 24.90
CA ARG A 93 -22.84 -17.81 24.13
C ARG A 93 -22.51 -17.62 22.65
N ARG A 94 -22.94 -16.49 22.07
CA ARG A 94 -22.66 -16.16 20.68
C ARG A 94 -21.14 -16.10 20.39
N TYR A 95 -20.34 -15.56 21.29
CA TYR A 95 -18.88 -15.55 21.18
C TYR A 95 -18.33 -16.97 21.12
N VAL A 96 -18.74 -17.85 22.02
CA VAL A 96 -18.29 -19.24 22.05
C VAL A 96 -18.70 -19.99 20.78
N ASP A 97 -19.92 -19.75 20.28
CA ASP A 97 -20.47 -20.45 19.10
C ASP A 97 -19.85 -19.98 17.78
N LEU A 98 -19.39 -18.72 17.71
CA LEU A 98 -18.86 -18.09 16.49
C LEU A 98 -17.35 -17.83 16.55
N LEU A 99 -16.65 -18.28 17.59
CA LEU A 99 -15.21 -18.18 17.68
C LEU A 99 -14.56 -19.33 16.89
N TYR A 100 -13.93 -19.00 15.77
CA TYR A 100 -13.04 -19.91 15.07
C TYR A 100 -11.66 -19.92 15.75
N GLN A 101 -11.05 -21.09 15.88
CA GLN A 101 -9.75 -21.29 16.51
C GLN A 101 -8.84 -22.18 15.67
N HIS A 102 -7.67 -21.69 15.33
CA HIS A 102 -6.60 -22.48 14.72
C HIS A 102 -5.41 -22.56 15.68
N LYS A 103 -5.31 -23.66 16.43
CA LYS A 103 -4.34 -23.80 17.52
C LYS A 103 -2.89 -23.75 17.04
N ASP A 104 -2.56 -24.43 15.93
CA ASP A 104 -1.19 -24.52 15.42
C ASP A 104 -0.66 -23.18 14.85
N LEU A 105 -1.58 -22.30 14.45
CA LEU A 105 -1.25 -20.92 14.03
C LEU A 105 -1.31 -19.93 15.19
N GLY A 106 -1.93 -20.28 16.32
CA GLY A 106 -2.25 -19.33 17.38
C GLY A 106 -3.13 -18.19 16.85
N LEU A 107 -4.03 -18.51 15.91
CA LEU A 107 -4.92 -17.53 15.28
C LEU A 107 -6.38 -17.85 15.64
N TYR A 108 -7.10 -16.80 16.01
CA TYR A 108 -8.51 -16.84 16.36
C TYR A 108 -9.27 -15.80 15.57
N LEU A 109 -10.51 -16.12 15.18
CA LEU A 109 -11.41 -15.20 14.49
C LEU A 109 -12.74 -15.15 15.23
N ASP A 110 -13.07 -13.99 15.77
CA ASP A 110 -14.34 -13.69 16.42
C ASP A 110 -15.22 -12.82 15.52
N VAL A 111 -16.34 -13.36 15.10
CA VAL A 111 -17.38 -12.66 14.33
C VAL A 111 -18.67 -12.44 15.13
N SER A 112 -18.64 -12.66 16.45
CA SER A 112 -19.81 -12.59 17.32
C SER A 112 -20.44 -11.20 17.41
N ARG A 113 -19.69 -10.16 17.05
CA ARG A 113 -20.17 -8.76 17.05
C ARG A 113 -20.72 -8.31 15.70
N ILE A 114 -20.83 -9.22 14.72
CA ILE A 114 -21.60 -9.02 13.48
C ILE A 114 -23.02 -9.55 13.71
N GLY A 115 -24.02 -8.83 13.24
CA GLY A 115 -25.42 -9.07 13.59
C GLY A 115 -26.13 -10.15 12.77
N PHE A 116 -25.46 -10.95 11.92
CA PHE A 116 -26.11 -12.00 11.15
C PHE A 116 -26.76 -13.07 12.04
N THR A 117 -27.84 -13.66 11.56
CA THR A 117 -28.62 -14.70 12.27
C THR A 117 -28.29 -16.09 11.70
N ASP A 118 -28.77 -17.14 12.40
CA ASP A 118 -28.65 -18.51 11.91
C ASP A 118 -29.47 -18.71 10.64
N GLU A 119 -30.66 -18.10 10.55
CA GLU A 119 -31.49 -18.14 9.36
C GLU A 119 -30.78 -17.53 8.15
N PHE A 120 -30.06 -16.40 8.33
CA PHE A 120 -29.24 -15.81 7.27
C PHE A 120 -28.12 -16.74 6.83
N LEU A 121 -27.48 -17.42 7.78
CA LEU A 121 -26.42 -18.37 7.46
C LEU A 121 -26.97 -19.55 6.64
N GLU A 122 -28.16 -20.07 7.02
CA GLU A 122 -28.85 -21.11 6.26
C GLU A 122 -29.25 -20.64 4.84
N GLU A 123 -29.72 -19.42 4.70
CA GLU A 123 -30.05 -18.80 3.41
C GLU A 123 -28.81 -18.68 2.51
N MET A 124 -27.67 -18.33 3.09
CA MET A 124 -26.40 -18.16 2.35
C MET A 124 -25.71 -19.48 2.00
N GLU A 125 -26.07 -20.59 2.67
CA GLU A 125 -25.41 -21.89 2.48
C GLU A 125 -25.28 -22.31 1.01
N PRO A 126 -26.32 -22.27 0.15
CA PRO A 126 -26.21 -22.66 -1.25
C PRO A 126 -25.19 -21.81 -2.04
N ARG A 127 -25.11 -20.50 -1.72
CA ARG A 127 -24.15 -19.58 -2.36
C ARG A 127 -22.72 -19.91 -1.93
N PHE A 128 -22.49 -20.20 -0.65
CA PHE A 128 -21.19 -20.64 -0.16
C PHE A 128 -20.76 -21.96 -0.75
N GLN A 129 -21.67 -22.93 -0.90
CA GLN A 129 -21.36 -24.19 -1.56
C GLN A 129 -20.96 -23.98 -3.03
N ALA A 130 -21.55 -23.01 -3.73
CA ALA A 130 -21.12 -22.63 -5.08
C ALA A 130 -19.73 -21.96 -5.06
N ALA A 131 -19.48 -21.04 -4.10
CA ALA A 131 -18.18 -20.38 -3.94
C ALA A 131 -17.06 -21.37 -3.60
N PHE A 132 -17.31 -22.35 -2.72
CA PHE A 132 -16.34 -23.38 -2.39
C PHE A 132 -15.98 -24.24 -3.61
N ARG A 133 -16.95 -24.62 -4.43
CA ARG A 133 -16.68 -25.33 -5.69
C ARG A 133 -15.87 -24.46 -6.67
N ALA A 134 -16.18 -23.16 -6.78
CA ALA A 134 -15.42 -22.24 -7.63
C ALA A 134 -13.96 -22.11 -7.17
N MET A 135 -13.72 -22.04 -5.86
CA MET A 135 -12.38 -22.01 -5.29
C MET A 135 -11.63 -23.34 -5.50
N GLU A 136 -12.30 -24.47 -5.39
CA GLU A 136 -11.71 -25.78 -5.67
C GLU A 136 -11.30 -25.92 -7.15
N GLU A 137 -12.16 -25.51 -8.08
CA GLU A 137 -11.85 -25.52 -9.52
C GLU A 137 -10.72 -24.55 -9.87
N LEU A 138 -10.68 -23.37 -9.24
CA LEU A 138 -9.57 -22.43 -9.37
C LEU A 138 -8.24 -23.09 -8.94
N GLU A 139 -8.19 -23.75 -7.79
CA GLU A 139 -6.98 -24.44 -7.32
C GLU A 139 -6.57 -25.62 -8.23
N LYS A 140 -7.51 -26.24 -8.94
CA LYS A 140 -7.23 -27.26 -9.95
C LYS A 140 -6.71 -26.68 -11.28
N GLY A 141 -6.65 -25.35 -11.42
CA GLY A 141 -6.14 -24.67 -12.59
C GLY A 141 -7.20 -24.28 -13.63
N ALA A 142 -8.45 -24.15 -13.25
CA ALA A 142 -9.46 -23.56 -14.11
C ALA A 142 -9.12 -22.09 -14.42
N ILE A 143 -9.62 -21.58 -15.57
CA ILE A 143 -9.51 -20.17 -15.94
C ILE A 143 -10.44 -19.36 -15.02
N ALA A 144 -9.88 -18.79 -13.96
CA ALA A 144 -10.61 -18.01 -12.96
C ALA A 144 -10.53 -16.49 -13.22
N ASN A 145 -9.72 -16.06 -14.18
CA ASN A 145 -9.70 -14.71 -14.71
C ASN A 145 -10.09 -14.75 -16.21
N PRO A 146 -11.39 -14.79 -16.52
CA PRO A 146 -11.87 -14.97 -17.89
C PRO A 146 -11.55 -13.78 -18.78
N ASP A 147 -11.51 -12.55 -18.25
CA ASP A 147 -11.23 -11.33 -19.02
C ASP A 147 -9.81 -11.33 -19.62
N GLU A 148 -8.87 -11.97 -18.97
CA GLU A 148 -7.48 -12.10 -19.43
C GLU A 148 -7.14 -13.53 -19.90
N GLY A 149 -8.08 -14.47 -19.81
CA GLY A 149 -7.90 -15.88 -20.18
C GLY A 149 -6.86 -16.61 -19.33
N ARG A 150 -6.74 -16.28 -18.03
CA ARG A 150 -5.66 -16.75 -17.15
C ARG A 150 -6.14 -17.64 -16.03
N MET A 151 -5.29 -18.60 -15.65
CA MET A 151 -5.36 -19.28 -14.36
C MET A 151 -5.03 -18.30 -13.24
N VAL A 152 -5.45 -18.66 -12.01
CA VAL A 152 -5.11 -17.94 -10.77
C VAL A 152 -4.45 -18.91 -9.81
N GLY A 153 -3.15 -18.78 -9.63
CA GLY A 153 -2.34 -19.80 -8.97
C GLY A 153 -1.51 -19.35 -7.77
N HIS A 154 -1.76 -18.14 -7.24
CA HIS A 154 -1.01 -17.67 -6.08
C HIS A 154 -1.12 -18.61 -4.87
N TYR A 155 -2.18 -19.40 -4.76
CA TYR A 155 -2.34 -20.46 -3.73
C TYR A 155 -1.31 -21.58 -3.86
N TRP A 156 -0.81 -21.89 -5.08
CA TRP A 156 0.20 -22.93 -5.28
C TRP A 156 1.58 -22.53 -4.75
N LEU A 157 1.86 -21.22 -4.65
CA LEU A 157 3.16 -20.70 -4.18
C LEU A 157 3.53 -21.23 -2.80
N ARG A 158 2.55 -21.42 -1.91
CA ARG A 158 2.74 -21.95 -0.54
C ARG A 158 2.44 -23.44 -0.40
N SER A 159 1.92 -24.05 -1.45
CA SER A 159 1.63 -25.50 -1.51
C SER A 159 1.89 -26.04 -2.92
N PRO A 160 3.15 -26.11 -3.39
CA PRO A 160 3.48 -26.44 -4.79
C PRO A 160 2.92 -27.79 -5.26
N ARG A 161 2.73 -28.73 -4.32
CA ARG A 161 2.12 -30.04 -4.60
C ARG A 161 0.70 -29.97 -5.17
N LEU A 162 0.00 -28.85 -4.98
CA LEU A 162 -1.37 -28.61 -5.46
C LEU A 162 -1.38 -27.96 -6.86
N ALA A 163 -0.23 -27.59 -7.40
CA ALA A 163 -0.17 -27.06 -8.77
C ALA A 163 -0.72 -28.08 -9.78
N PRO A 164 -1.46 -27.64 -10.82
CA PRO A 164 -2.17 -28.51 -11.76
C PRO A 164 -1.31 -29.53 -12.49
N ASN A 165 -0.01 -29.28 -12.59
CA ASN A 165 0.94 -30.16 -13.27
C ASN A 165 2.36 -30.06 -12.66
N SER A 166 3.21 -31.04 -13.00
CA SER A 166 4.58 -31.13 -12.50
C SER A 166 5.47 -29.98 -12.96
N PHE A 167 5.20 -29.38 -14.13
CA PHE A 167 5.98 -28.27 -14.66
C PHE A 167 5.82 -27.02 -13.77
N LEU A 168 4.58 -26.62 -13.47
CA LEU A 168 4.29 -25.50 -12.56
C LEU A 168 4.85 -25.76 -11.16
N ARG A 169 4.67 -26.97 -10.66
CA ARG A 169 5.24 -27.38 -9.38
C ARG A 169 6.76 -27.16 -9.34
N LEU A 170 7.49 -27.69 -10.31
CA LEU A 170 8.94 -27.55 -10.37
C LEU A 170 9.39 -26.10 -10.55
N GLN A 171 8.65 -25.30 -11.31
CA GLN A 171 8.92 -23.86 -11.42
C GLN A 171 8.88 -23.16 -10.05
N ILE A 172 7.84 -23.44 -9.25
CA ILE A 172 7.67 -22.84 -7.92
C ILE A 172 8.79 -23.31 -6.98
N GLU A 173 9.04 -24.63 -6.92
CA GLU A 173 10.06 -25.22 -6.04
C GLU A 173 11.46 -24.69 -6.39
N ASN A 174 11.83 -24.66 -7.68
CA ASN A 174 13.12 -24.17 -8.15
C ASN A 174 13.29 -22.65 -7.90
N THR A 175 12.22 -21.86 -8.05
CA THR A 175 12.28 -20.42 -7.76
C THR A 175 12.49 -20.15 -6.29
N LEU A 176 11.77 -20.87 -5.41
CA LEU A 176 11.96 -20.75 -3.96
C LEU A 176 13.40 -21.12 -3.56
N GLU A 177 13.94 -22.22 -4.11
CA GLU A 177 15.32 -22.63 -3.86
C GLU A 177 16.32 -21.57 -4.35
N ALA A 178 16.11 -21.01 -5.54
CA ALA A 178 16.95 -19.96 -6.11
C ALA A 178 16.91 -18.68 -5.25
N VAL A 179 15.74 -18.27 -4.77
CA VAL A 179 15.57 -17.12 -3.85
C VAL A 179 16.32 -17.36 -2.54
N CYS A 180 16.13 -18.53 -1.91
CA CYS A 180 16.82 -18.87 -0.66
C CYS A 180 18.34 -18.88 -0.85
N LYS A 181 18.84 -19.52 -1.91
CA LYS A 181 20.26 -19.60 -2.23
C LYS A 181 20.87 -18.23 -2.48
N PHE A 182 20.25 -17.41 -3.32
CA PHE A 182 20.73 -16.07 -3.63
C PHE A 182 20.78 -15.18 -2.38
N ALA A 183 19.71 -15.17 -1.58
CA ALA A 183 19.69 -14.42 -0.34
C ALA A 183 20.77 -14.86 0.65
N ASP A 184 20.96 -16.18 0.83
CA ASP A 184 22.02 -16.73 1.67
C ASP A 184 23.42 -16.31 1.17
N GLU A 185 23.66 -16.38 -0.13
CA GLU A 185 24.96 -16.01 -0.73
C GLU A 185 25.25 -14.50 -0.60
N VAL A 186 24.22 -13.64 -0.67
CA VAL A 186 24.34 -12.19 -0.44
C VAL A 186 24.60 -11.90 1.04
N VAL A 187 23.78 -12.43 1.92
CA VAL A 187 23.86 -12.19 3.37
C VAL A 187 25.20 -12.69 3.93
N ASN A 188 25.66 -13.85 3.49
CA ASN A 188 26.95 -14.42 3.92
C ASN A 188 28.17 -13.82 3.19
N GLY A 189 27.98 -12.84 2.29
CA GLY A 189 29.04 -12.14 1.60
C GLY A 189 29.81 -13.00 0.59
N LYS A 190 29.20 -14.05 0.04
CA LYS A 190 29.71 -14.77 -1.12
C LYS A 190 29.50 -13.94 -2.40
N ILE A 191 28.34 -13.31 -2.52
CA ILE A 191 28.03 -12.31 -3.53
C ILE A 191 28.30 -10.93 -2.89
N LYS A 192 29.19 -10.15 -3.51
CA LYS A 192 29.68 -8.87 -2.99
C LYS A 192 29.47 -7.74 -3.99
N PRO A 193 29.31 -6.50 -3.52
CA PRO A 193 29.36 -5.35 -4.42
C PRO A 193 30.75 -5.18 -5.02
N PRO A 194 30.87 -4.69 -6.27
CA PRO A 194 32.15 -4.59 -6.98
C PRO A 194 33.12 -3.56 -6.38
N SER A 195 32.60 -2.53 -5.74
CA SER A 195 33.36 -1.46 -5.13
C SER A 195 32.69 -1.06 -3.83
N SER A 196 33.23 -1.51 -2.71
CA SER A 196 32.83 -1.01 -1.39
C SER A 196 34.02 -0.31 -0.76
N PRO A 197 34.16 1.03 -0.93
CA PRO A 197 35.32 1.76 -0.41
C PRO A 197 35.40 1.79 1.12
N GLU A 198 34.28 1.75 1.82
CA GLU A 198 34.20 1.98 3.26
C GLU A 198 33.20 1.09 4.01
N GLY A 199 32.57 0.11 3.37
CA GLY A 199 31.63 -0.79 4.02
C GLY A 199 32.34 -1.85 4.88
N PRO A 200 31.73 -2.29 6.02
CA PRO A 200 32.28 -3.38 6.79
C PRO A 200 32.39 -4.64 5.93
N GLU A 201 33.60 -5.11 5.70
CA GLU A 201 33.94 -6.37 5.00
C GLU A 201 33.52 -6.47 3.51
N GLY A 202 33.16 -5.37 2.81
CA GLY A 202 32.79 -5.40 1.40
C GLY A 202 31.52 -6.23 1.11
N ARG A 203 30.49 -6.11 1.94
CA ARG A 203 29.20 -6.79 1.77
C ARG A 203 28.11 -5.81 1.32
N PHE A 204 27.05 -6.32 0.77
CA PHE A 204 25.81 -5.55 0.61
C PHE A 204 25.22 -5.22 2.00
N THR A 205 24.78 -3.98 2.17
CA THR A 205 24.22 -3.44 3.43
C THR A 205 22.80 -2.93 3.27
N HIS A 206 22.39 -2.62 2.04
CA HIS A 206 21.08 -2.06 1.72
C HIS A 206 20.43 -2.78 0.54
N ILE A 207 19.09 -2.74 0.53
CA ILE A 207 18.24 -3.12 -0.59
C ILE A 207 17.46 -1.87 -1.00
N LEU A 208 17.48 -1.54 -2.28
CA LEU A 208 16.59 -0.54 -2.88
C LEU A 208 15.61 -1.25 -3.80
N CYS A 209 14.36 -1.34 -3.38
CA CYS A 209 13.26 -1.90 -4.18
C CYS A 209 12.67 -0.83 -5.08
N VAL A 210 12.66 -1.07 -6.39
CA VAL A 210 12.03 -0.20 -7.39
C VAL A 210 10.83 -0.93 -7.98
N GLY A 211 9.62 -0.49 -7.64
CA GLY A 211 8.37 -1.13 -8.05
C GLY A 211 7.16 -0.47 -7.44
N ILE A 212 5.99 -0.61 -8.03
CA ILE A 212 4.75 0.03 -7.60
C ILE A 212 3.62 -0.98 -7.40
N GLY A 213 2.60 -0.61 -6.64
CA GLY A 213 1.42 -1.45 -6.35
C GLY A 213 1.83 -2.75 -5.66
N GLY A 214 1.46 -3.91 -6.20
CA GLY A 214 1.80 -5.20 -5.63
C GLY A 214 3.30 -5.50 -5.55
N SER A 215 4.12 -4.80 -6.35
CA SER A 215 5.59 -4.91 -6.26
C SER A 215 6.19 -4.12 -5.09
N ALA A 216 5.39 -3.34 -4.35
CA ALA A 216 5.84 -2.53 -3.23
C ALA A 216 5.02 -2.76 -1.96
N LEU A 217 3.69 -2.78 -2.04
CA LEU A 217 2.81 -2.74 -0.86
C LEU A 217 2.92 -3.98 0.03
N GLY A 218 2.97 -5.17 -0.56
CA GLY A 218 3.23 -6.41 0.17
C GLY A 218 4.62 -6.42 0.82
N PRO A 219 5.71 -6.22 0.05
CA PRO A 219 7.06 -6.12 0.59
C PRO A 219 7.25 -5.04 1.67
N GLN A 220 6.59 -3.86 1.55
CA GLN A 220 6.60 -2.82 2.59
C GLN A 220 5.94 -3.31 3.88
N PHE A 221 4.76 -3.94 3.75
CA PHE A 221 4.04 -4.50 4.90
C PHE A 221 4.86 -5.58 5.61
N VAL A 222 5.42 -6.53 4.87
CA VAL A 222 6.22 -7.63 5.43
C VAL A 222 7.50 -7.10 6.09
N ALA A 223 8.17 -6.12 5.47
CA ALA A 223 9.35 -5.47 6.05
C ALA A 223 9.03 -4.76 7.36
N GLU A 224 7.95 -3.97 7.41
CA GLU A 224 7.52 -3.27 8.63
C GLU A 224 7.10 -4.25 9.74
N ALA A 225 6.42 -5.33 9.36
CA ALA A 225 5.91 -6.31 10.32
C ALA A 225 7.00 -7.21 10.92
N LEU A 226 8.02 -7.59 10.14
CA LEU A 226 8.87 -8.73 10.44
C LEU A 226 10.38 -8.47 10.40
N ALA A 227 10.84 -7.35 9.85
CA ALA A 227 12.27 -7.09 9.83
C ALA A 227 12.82 -7.01 11.27
N PRO A 228 13.94 -7.66 11.57
CA PRO A 228 14.60 -7.51 12.85
C PRO A 228 15.16 -6.08 13.02
N ASP A 229 15.41 -5.65 14.26
CA ASP A 229 15.95 -4.31 14.56
C ASP A 229 17.26 -4.02 13.81
N ASN A 230 18.07 -5.06 13.58
CA ASN A 230 19.33 -4.99 12.84
C ASN A 230 19.31 -6.00 11.69
N PRO A 231 18.60 -5.70 10.60
CA PRO A 231 18.51 -6.62 9.47
C PRO A 231 19.88 -6.75 8.76
N PRO A 232 20.18 -7.91 8.17
CA PRO A 232 21.37 -8.09 7.31
C PRO A 232 21.50 -7.01 6.23
N LEU A 233 20.40 -6.71 5.54
CA LEU A 233 20.30 -5.59 4.60
C LEU A 233 19.12 -4.70 4.99
N LYS A 234 19.33 -3.38 5.05
CA LYS A 234 18.29 -2.38 5.31
C LYS A 234 17.53 -2.08 4.03
N ILE A 235 16.21 -2.09 4.08
CA ILE A 235 15.37 -1.91 2.89
C ILE A 235 14.91 -0.46 2.71
N ARG A 236 14.85 -0.03 1.44
CA ARG A 236 14.23 1.22 0.98
C ARG A 236 13.40 0.97 -0.27
N PHE A 237 12.46 1.88 -0.54
CA PHE A 237 11.53 1.74 -1.66
C PHE A 237 11.48 3.00 -2.51
N ILE A 238 11.46 2.81 -3.83
CA ILE A 238 11.01 3.79 -4.83
C ILE A 238 9.74 3.18 -5.45
N ASP A 239 8.60 3.66 -4.99
CA ASP A 239 7.27 3.15 -5.35
C ASP A 239 6.38 4.22 -6.03
N ASN A 240 7.00 5.29 -6.48
CA ASN A 240 6.34 6.41 -7.15
C ASN A 240 7.28 7.05 -8.18
N THR A 241 6.75 7.89 -9.06
CA THR A 241 7.51 8.69 -10.04
C THR A 241 7.67 10.15 -9.59
N ASP A 242 7.56 10.43 -8.29
CA ASP A 242 7.87 11.74 -7.70
C ASP A 242 9.41 11.96 -7.70
N PRO A 243 9.95 12.92 -8.49
CA PRO A 243 11.39 13.10 -8.59
C PRO A 243 12.03 13.49 -7.25
N ALA A 244 11.38 14.35 -6.45
CA ALA A 244 11.90 14.75 -5.14
C ALA A 244 11.91 13.57 -4.15
N GLY A 245 10.91 12.68 -4.23
CA GLY A 245 10.87 11.44 -3.47
C GLY A 245 11.97 10.48 -3.86
N ILE A 246 12.25 10.33 -5.16
CA ILE A 246 13.35 9.49 -5.68
C ILE A 246 14.70 10.05 -5.22
N ASP A 247 14.93 11.36 -5.41
CA ASP A 247 16.15 12.04 -4.97
C ASP A 247 16.39 11.87 -3.48
N HIS A 248 15.33 11.95 -2.67
CA HIS A 248 15.40 11.74 -1.23
C HIS A 248 15.86 10.32 -0.88
N GLN A 249 15.31 9.28 -1.53
CA GLN A 249 15.72 7.90 -1.27
C GLN A 249 17.18 7.67 -1.66
N ILE A 250 17.63 8.21 -2.79
CA ILE A 250 19.02 8.11 -3.25
C ILE A 250 19.96 8.87 -2.29
N ALA A 251 19.61 10.09 -1.90
CA ALA A 251 20.39 10.88 -0.97
C ALA A 251 20.53 10.24 0.42
N GLN A 252 19.49 9.52 0.87
CA GLN A 252 19.53 8.76 2.12
C GLN A 252 20.49 7.56 2.08
N LEU A 253 20.78 7.02 0.91
CA LEU A 253 21.80 5.99 0.73
C LEU A 253 23.21 6.61 0.73
N GLY A 254 23.39 7.77 0.11
CA GLY A 254 24.68 8.44 0.05
C GLY A 254 25.80 7.49 -0.40
N LEU A 255 26.86 7.33 0.39
CA LEU A 255 27.97 6.43 0.10
C LEU A 255 27.57 4.94 0.12
N GLU A 256 26.49 4.58 0.83
CA GLU A 256 25.96 3.22 0.87
C GLU A 256 25.36 2.77 -0.49
N LEU A 257 25.21 3.68 -1.45
CA LEU A 257 24.82 3.32 -2.81
C LEU A 257 25.78 2.28 -3.41
N ALA A 258 27.07 2.36 -3.08
CA ALA A 258 28.09 1.40 -3.51
C ALA A 258 27.90 -0.01 -2.91
N SER A 259 27.19 -0.13 -1.79
CA SER A 259 26.85 -1.40 -1.11
C SER A 259 25.35 -1.71 -1.14
N THR A 260 24.59 -1.09 -2.06
CA THR A 260 23.16 -1.28 -2.22
C THR A 260 22.85 -2.27 -3.32
N LEU A 261 22.05 -3.29 -3.02
CA LEU A 261 21.44 -4.19 -4.01
C LEU A 261 20.15 -3.56 -4.51
N VAL A 262 20.01 -3.37 -5.82
CA VAL A 262 18.80 -2.77 -6.41
C VAL A 262 17.90 -3.86 -6.97
N VAL A 263 16.70 -4.02 -6.39
CA VAL A 263 15.70 -5.01 -6.82
C VAL A 263 14.61 -4.30 -7.62
N VAL A 264 14.61 -4.51 -8.93
CA VAL A 264 13.61 -3.90 -9.83
C VAL A 264 12.52 -4.91 -10.14
N THR A 265 11.28 -4.56 -9.78
CA THR A 265 10.14 -5.48 -9.88
C THR A 265 9.05 -4.92 -10.80
N SER A 266 8.88 -5.55 -11.96
CA SER A 266 7.82 -5.22 -12.91
C SER A 266 7.50 -6.41 -13.81
N LYS A 267 6.23 -6.81 -13.91
CA LYS A 267 5.81 -7.97 -14.72
C LYS A 267 6.15 -7.78 -16.20
N SER A 268 5.79 -6.65 -16.79
CA SER A 268 6.04 -6.32 -18.20
C SER A 268 7.36 -5.59 -18.45
N GLY A 269 7.90 -4.93 -17.43
CA GLY A 269 8.99 -3.95 -17.57
C GLY A 269 8.57 -2.61 -18.18
N GLY A 270 7.31 -2.48 -18.61
CA GLY A 270 6.79 -1.27 -19.23
C GLY A 270 6.01 -0.35 -18.29
N THR A 271 5.89 -0.69 -17.00
CA THR A 271 5.22 0.16 -16.00
C THR A 271 5.97 1.47 -15.85
N PRO A 272 5.35 2.63 -16.17
CA PRO A 272 6.06 3.91 -16.23
C PRO A 272 6.78 4.27 -14.94
N GLU A 273 6.15 4.09 -13.80
CA GLU A 273 6.69 4.44 -12.49
C GLU A 273 7.97 3.62 -12.18
N THR A 274 7.93 2.32 -12.41
CA THR A 274 9.09 1.43 -12.21
C THR A 274 10.22 1.76 -13.20
N ARG A 275 9.85 2.00 -14.48
CA ARG A 275 10.83 2.38 -15.50
C ARG A 275 11.51 3.71 -15.16
N ASN A 276 10.75 4.72 -14.76
CA ASN A 276 11.28 6.03 -14.40
C ASN A 276 12.21 5.93 -13.18
N GLY A 277 11.77 5.23 -12.11
CA GLY A 277 12.60 4.97 -10.94
C GLY A 277 13.90 4.24 -11.29
N LEU A 278 13.85 3.25 -12.18
CA LEU A 278 15.03 2.54 -12.65
C LEU A 278 16.01 3.50 -13.38
N LEU A 279 15.52 4.33 -14.28
CA LEU A 279 16.36 5.28 -15.04
C LEU A 279 17.04 6.30 -14.12
N GLU A 280 16.33 6.84 -13.12
CA GLU A 280 16.91 7.76 -12.14
C GLU A 280 17.96 7.06 -11.26
N VAL A 281 17.71 5.82 -10.80
CA VAL A 281 18.70 5.06 -10.05
C VAL A 281 19.92 4.74 -10.91
N GLN A 282 19.74 4.32 -12.18
CA GLN A 282 20.88 4.10 -13.11
C GLN A 282 21.68 5.38 -13.35
N LYS A 283 21.02 6.54 -13.42
CA LYS A 283 21.71 7.85 -13.50
C LYS A 283 22.55 8.09 -12.25
N ALA A 284 22.00 7.91 -11.05
CA ALA A 284 22.74 8.05 -9.79
C ALA A 284 23.96 7.12 -9.70
N PHE A 285 23.83 5.89 -10.17
CA PHE A 285 24.95 4.94 -10.25
C PHE A 285 26.05 5.45 -11.19
N ARG A 286 25.70 5.94 -12.39
CA ARG A 286 26.68 6.53 -13.34
C ARG A 286 27.41 7.74 -12.74
N GLU A 287 26.66 8.65 -12.09
CA GLU A 287 27.21 9.83 -11.43
C GLU A 287 28.17 9.47 -10.27
N ALA A 288 27.87 8.38 -9.57
CA ALA A 288 28.74 7.82 -8.52
C ALA A 288 29.90 6.98 -9.06
N GLY A 289 30.01 6.77 -10.38
CA GLY A 289 31.03 5.92 -10.99
C GLY A 289 30.84 4.43 -10.72
N LEU A 290 29.61 3.99 -10.44
CA LEU A 290 29.24 2.62 -10.14
C LEU A 290 28.66 1.90 -11.36
N GLU A 291 28.87 0.57 -11.43
CA GLU A 291 28.33 -0.28 -12.48
C GLU A 291 27.00 -0.91 -12.01
N PHE A 292 25.87 -0.36 -12.43
CA PHE A 292 24.53 -0.79 -12.02
C PHE A 292 24.29 -2.31 -12.22
N ALA A 293 24.72 -2.85 -13.35
CA ALA A 293 24.50 -4.27 -13.70
C ALA A 293 25.04 -5.25 -12.65
N LYS A 294 26.10 -4.87 -11.93
CA LYS A 294 26.70 -5.70 -10.85
C LYS A 294 25.94 -5.65 -9.53
N GLN A 295 24.96 -4.76 -9.39
CA GLN A 295 24.15 -4.56 -8.20
C GLN A 295 22.64 -4.66 -8.51
N GLY A 296 22.27 -4.77 -9.79
CA GLY A 296 20.89 -4.87 -10.26
C GLY A 296 20.35 -6.30 -10.24
N VAL A 297 19.16 -6.48 -9.71
CA VAL A 297 18.38 -7.73 -9.72
C VAL A 297 17.01 -7.44 -10.33
N ALA A 298 16.58 -8.25 -11.29
CA ALA A 298 15.26 -8.13 -11.89
C ALA A 298 14.30 -9.20 -11.37
N ILE A 299 13.08 -8.80 -10.98
CA ILE A 299 11.95 -9.72 -10.75
C ILE A 299 10.91 -9.39 -11.81
N THR A 300 10.75 -10.28 -12.81
CA THR A 300 9.98 -9.95 -14.01
C THR A 300 9.49 -11.19 -14.73
N GLN A 301 8.55 -11.02 -15.66
CA GLN A 301 8.10 -12.10 -16.53
C GLN A 301 9.18 -12.42 -17.57
N GLU A 302 9.37 -13.69 -17.86
CA GLU A 302 10.29 -14.14 -18.88
C GLU A 302 9.99 -13.50 -20.25
N ASN A 303 11.04 -13.11 -20.96
CA ASN A 303 10.97 -12.38 -22.25
C ASN A 303 10.25 -11.01 -22.20
N SER A 304 9.98 -10.47 -21.02
CA SER A 304 9.52 -9.09 -20.86
C SER A 304 10.59 -8.08 -21.27
N LEU A 305 10.20 -6.79 -21.36
CA LEU A 305 11.17 -5.72 -21.63
C LEU A 305 12.28 -5.69 -20.56
N LEU A 306 11.91 -5.79 -19.27
CA LEU A 306 12.87 -5.79 -18.15
C LEU A 306 13.76 -7.05 -18.16
N ASP A 307 13.21 -8.22 -18.47
CA ASP A 307 14.00 -9.46 -18.60
C ASP A 307 15.06 -9.35 -19.70
N ASN A 308 14.66 -8.83 -20.87
CA ASN A 308 15.57 -8.62 -21.97
C ASN A 308 16.67 -7.61 -21.64
N THR A 309 16.32 -6.47 -21.01
CA THR A 309 17.28 -5.47 -20.55
C THR A 309 18.27 -6.09 -19.56
N ALA A 310 17.79 -6.73 -18.51
CA ALA A 310 18.65 -7.35 -17.50
C ALA A 310 19.57 -8.45 -18.06
N ARG A 311 19.09 -9.20 -19.06
CA ARG A 311 19.88 -10.22 -19.74
C ARG A 311 20.96 -9.61 -20.62
N ILE A 312 20.64 -8.59 -21.41
CA ILE A 312 21.58 -7.93 -22.33
C ILE A 312 22.65 -7.17 -21.56
N GLU A 313 22.27 -6.44 -20.51
CA GLU A 313 23.18 -5.67 -19.67
C GLU A 313 23.97 -6.53 -18.67
N GLY A 314 23.61 -7.81 -18.51
CA GLY A 314 24.29 -8.74 -17.62
C GLY A 314 24.09 -8.44 -16.15
N TRP A 315 22.83 -8.17 -15.73
CA TRP A 315 22.50 -7.93 -14.34
C TRP A 315 22.83 -9.12 -13.44
N LEU A 316 23.06 -8.83 -12.16
CA LEU A 316 23.52 -9.78 -11.15
C LEU A 316 22.63 -11.02 -11.02
N ALA A 317 21.31 -10.85 -11.03
CA ALA A 317 20.35 -11.95 -10.98
C ALA A 317 19.01 -11.59 -11.62
N ARG A 318 18.23 -12.61 -11.98
CA ARG A 318 16.85 -12.48 -12.49
C ARG A 318 15.97 -13.54 -11.86
N PHE A 319 14.77 -13.17 -11.41
CA PHE A 319 13.78 -14.07 -10.84
C PHE A 319 12.45 -13.95 -11.59
N PRO A 320 11.71 -15.05 -11.77
CA PRO A 320 10.48 -15.03 -12.57
C PRO A 320 9.30 -14.41 -11.81
N MET A 321 8.49 -13.64 -12.54
CA MET A 321 7.09 -13.37 -12.20
C MET A 321 6.20 -14.23 -13.09
N TYR A 322 5.31 -14.99 -12.48
CA TYR A 322 4.42 -15.89 -13.22
C TYR A 322 3.20 -15.18 -13.74
N ASP A 323 2.71 -15.59 -14.91
CA ASP A 323 1.52 -15.01 -15.53
C ASP A 323 0.26 -15.22 -14.68
N TRP A 324 0.16 -16.37 -14.05
CA TRP A 324 -0.94 -16.78 -13.17
C TRP A 324 -0.85 -16.20 -11.74
N VAL A 325 0.07 -15.29 -11.44
CA VAL A 325 0.14 -14.51 -10.20
C VAL A 325 -0.19 -13.05 -10.49
N GLY A 326 -1.24 -12.54 -9.86
CA GLY A 326 -1.60 -11.12 -9.87
C GLY A 326 -0.68 -10.28 -8.98
N GLY A 327 -0.54 -8.97 -9.27
CA GLY A 327 0.29 -8.07 -8.46
C GLY A 327 -0.10 -8.06 -6.98
N ARG A 328 -1.38 -7.90 -6.68
CA ARG A 328 -1.91 -7.82 -5.30
C ARG A 328 -1.85 -9.14 -4.51
N THR A 329 -1.56 -10.25 -5.17
CA THR A 329 -1.41 -11.59 -4.59
C THR A 329 0.01 -12.15 -4.76
N SER A 330 1.01 -11.28 -5.00
CA SER A 330 2.37 -11.68 -5.33
C SER A 330 3.32 -11.78 -4.12
N GLU A 331 2.85 -11.50 -2.91
CA GLU A 331 3.71 -11.45 -1.72
C GLU A 331 4.41 -12.79 -1.45
N MET A 332 3.74 -13.93 -1.72
CA MET A 332 4.31 -15.26 -1.57
C MET A 332 5.12 -15.76 -2.79
N SER A 333 5.37 -14.89 -3.78
CA SER A 333 6.28 -15.13 -4.91
C SER A 333 7.66 -14.52 -4.67
N ALA A 334 8.56 -14.61 -5.64
CA ALA A 334 9.87 -13.93 -5.58
C ALA A 334 9.74 -12.43 -5.28
N VAL A 335 8.60 -11.80 -5.61
CA VAL A 335 8.33 -10.38 -5.37
C VAL A 335 8.43 -10.01 -3.89
N GLY A 336 7.79 -10.76 -3.01
CA GLY A 336 7.88 -10.54 -1.57
C GLY A 336 8.98 -11.36 -0.90
N LEU A 337 9.18 -12.61 -1.34
CA LEU A 337 10.11 -13.53 -0.67
C LEU A 337 11.58 -13.10 -0.79
N LEU A 338 12.01 -12.53 -1.92
CA LEU A 338 13.40 -12.13 -2.08
C LEU A 338 13.77 -10.95 -1.16
N PRO A 339 13.05 -9.83 -1.15
CA PRO A 339 13.33 -8.74 -0.21
C PRO A 339 13.24 -9.17 1.26
N ALA A 340 12.28 -10.04 1.61
CA ALA A 340 12.13 -10.56 2.95
C ALA A 340 13.34 -11.41 3.39
N ALA A 341 13.76 -12.36 2.56
CA ALA A 341 14.91 -13.22 2.85
C ALA A 341 16.23 -12.42 2.99
N LEU A 342 16.42 -11.38 2.18
CA LEU A 342 17.59 -10.48 2.26
C LEU A 342 17.62 -9.67 3.56
N GLN A 343 16.46 -9.44 4.19
CA GLN A 343 16.35 -8.81 5.52
C GLN A 343 16.51 -9.81 6.67
N GLY A 344 16.68 -11.11 6.38
CA GLY A 344 16.79 -12.16 7.38
C GLY A 344 15.44 -12.68 7.91
N ILE A 345 14.34 -12.38 7.25
CA ILE A 345 13.01 -12.89 7.59
C ILE A 345 12.91 -14.36 7.14
N ASP A 346 12.37 -15.23 8.00
CA ASP A 346 12.16 -16.64 7.66
C ASP A 346 10.97 -16.81 6.70
N ILE A 347 11.27 -16.78 5.41
CA ILE A 347 10.27 -16.91 4.34
C ILE A 347 9.63 -18.32 4.30
N LYS A 348 10.31 -19.35 4.83
CA LYS A 348 9.73 -20.70 4.87
C LYS A 348 8.65 -20.80 5.93
N GLU A 349 8.85 -20.16 7.09
CA GLU A 349 7.82 -20.03 8.13
C GLU A 349 6.64 -19.18 7.63
N MET A 350 6.88 -18.13 6.85
CA MET A 350 5.81 -17.34 6.24
C MET A 350 4.95 -18.18 5.27
N LEU A 351 5.59 -18.96 4.39
CA LEU A 351 4.90 -19.90 3.49
C LEU A 351 4.18 -21.01 4.26
N ALA A 352 4.77 -21.53 5.33
CA ALA A 352 4.15 -22.56 6.17
C ALA A 352 2.88 -22.04 6.85
N GLY A 353 2.90 -20.83 7.39
CA GLY A 353 1.72 -20.18 7.95
C GLY A 353 0.59 -20.01 6.94
N ALA A 354 0.94 -19.53 5.73
CA ALA A 354 -0.01 -19.37 4.64
C ALA A 354 -0.59 -20.73 4.18
N SER A 355 0.24 -21.76 4.09
CA SER A 355 -0.20 -23.14 3.73
C SER A 355 -1.18 -23.72 4.73
N LEU A 356 -0.91 -23.57 6.03
CA LEU A 356 -1.82 -24.04 7.10
C LEU A 356 -3.16 -23.30 7.07
N MET A 357 -3.14 -21.99 6.83
CA MET A 357 -4.37 -21.21 6.68
C MET A 357 -5.16 -21.64 5.44
N ASP A 358 -4.51 -21.93 4.32
CA ASP A 358 -5.17 -22.45 3.13
C ASP A 358 -5.82 -23.81 3.39
N GLU A 359 -5.16 -24.69 4.15
CA GLU A 359 -5.71 -25.99 4.54
C GLU A 359 -6.99 -25.82 5.36
N ALA A 360 -6.99 -24.90 6.32
CA ALA A 360 -8.16 -24.54 7.11
C ALA A 360 -9.33 -24.03 6.25
N ASN A 361 -9.03 -23.33 5.17
CA ASN A 361 -10.03 -22.74 4.27
C ASN A 361 -10.54 -23.70 3.16
N ARG A 362 -10.12 -24.97 3.14
CA ARG A 362 -10.65 -25.96 2.20
C ARG A 362 -11.86 -26.72 2.71
N THR A 363 -12.23 -26.55 3.98
CA THR A 363 -13.50 -27.08 4.49
C THR A 363 -14.69 -26.38 3.84
N THR A 364 -15.74 -27.13 3.54
CA THR A 364 -17.00 -26.63 2.98
C THR A 364 -18.04 -26.29 4.05
N VAL A 365 -17.67 -26.33 5.32
CA VAL A 365 -18.52 -25.95 6.45
C VAL A 365 -18.22 -24.50 6.82
N ILE A 366 -19.15 -23.58 6.60
CA ILE A 366 -18.96 -22.13 6.77
C ILE A 366 -18.39 -21.81 8.15
N ARG A 367 -18.97 -22.35 9.24
CA ARG A 367 -18.53 -22.09 10.62
C ARG A 367 -17.09 -22.55 10.92
N ASN A 368 -16.57 -23.50 10.14
CA ASN A 368 -15.23 -24.04 10.30
C ASN A 368 -14.23 -23.47 9.30
N ASN A 369 -14.67 -22.56 8.43
CA ASN A 369 -13.86 -21.95 7.40
C ASN A 369 -13.67 -20.45 7.73
N PRO A 370 -12.47 -20.04 8.18
CA PRO A 370 -12.27 -18.67 8.64
C PRO A 370 -12.43 -17.62 7.52
N ALA A 371 -12.04 -17.93 6.29
CA ALA A 371 -12.24 -17.03 5.16
C ALA A 371 -13.72 -16.90 4.77
N ALA A 372 -14.49 -18.01 4.90
CA ALA A 372 -15.93 -17.96 4.70
C ALA A 372 -16.63 -17.13 5.78
N LEU A 373 -16.22 -17.26 7.04
CA LEU A 373 -16.75 -16.41 8.12
C LEU A 373 -16.46 -14.93 7.90
N LEU A 374 -15.26 -14.57 7.40
CA LEU A 374 -14.96 -13.18 7.00
C LEU A 374 -15.84 -12.74 5.84
N ALA A 375 -15.94 -13.51 4.78
CA ALA A 375 -16.75 -13.18 3.60
C ALA A 375 -18.24 -13.04 3.95
N LEU A 376 -18.77 -13.92 4.80
CA LEU A 376 -20.13 -13.83 5.34
C LEU A 376 -20.34 -12.53 6.12
N SER A 377 -19.38 -12.21 7.00
CA SER A 377 -19.43 -10.99 7.81
C SER A 377 -19.40 -9.73 6.95
N TRP A 378 -18.55 -9.71 5.92
CA TRP A 378 -18.50 -8.58 4.97
C TRP A 378 -19.79 -8.48 4.17
N TYR A 379 -20.31 -9.60 3.69
CA TYR A 379 -21.57 -9.64 2.94
C TYR A 379 -22.73 -9.11 3.78
N TRP A 380 -22.87 -9.60 5.02
CA TRP A 380 -23.88 -9.11 5.95
C TRP A 380 -23.72 -7.61 6.27
N ALA A 381 -22.52 -7.20 6.67
CA ALA A 381 -22.28 -5.83 7.10
C ALA A 381 -22.54 -4.81 5.97
N SER A 382 -22.15 -5.15 4.73
CA SER A 382 -22.24 -4.27 3.55
C SER A 382 -23.41 -4.57 2.62
N ASP A 383 -24.40 -5.36 3.08
CA ASP A 383 -25.59 -5.76 2.31
C ASP A 383 -25.31 -6.47 0.98
N GLY A 384 -24.10 -7.05 0.84
CA GLY A 384 -23.65 -7.68 -0.40
C GLY A 384 -23.44 -6.71 -1.58
N VAL A 385 -23.54 -5.39 -1.35
CA VAL A 385 -23.37 -4.34 -2.36
C VAL A 385 -22.28 -3.32 -2.01
N GLY A 386 -21.51 -3.57 -0.94
CA GLY A 386 -20.46 -2.65 -0.52
C GLY A 386 -20.97 -1.35 0.11
N SER A 387 -22.14 -1.39 0.76
CA SER A 387 -22.77 -0.21 1.40
C SER A 387 -22.00 0.37 2.59
N LYS A 388 -21.04 -0.39 3.13
CA LYS A 388 -20.17 0.03 4.25
C LYS A 388 -18.70 -0.25 3.97
N ASP A 389 -17.87 0.61 4.53
CA ASP A 389 -16.41 0.51 4.49
C ASP A 389 -15.87 -0.46 5.56
N MET A 390 -14.76 -1.09 5.31
CA MET A 390 -14.01 -1.89 6.28
C MET A 390 -12.91 -1.05 6.93
N VAL A 391 -13.03 -0.79 8.22
CA VAL A 391 -11.99 -0.10 9.00
C VAL A 391 -11.10 -1.14 9.68
N VAL A 392 -9.80 -1.14 9.35
CA VAL A 392 -8.83 -2.10 9.89
C VAL A 392 -7.98 -1.45 10.96
N LEU A 393 -8.08 -1.94 12.19
CA LEU A 393 -7.42 -1.38 13.37
C LEU A 393 -6.50 -2.42 14.04
N PRO A 394 -5.25 -2.57 13.59
CA PRO A 394 -4.28 -3.38 14.30
C PRO A 394 -3.79 -2.67 15.57
N TYR A 395 -3.83 -3.36 16.70
CA TYR A 395 -3.28 -2.88 17.97
C TYR A 395 -1.85 -3.43 18.14
N LYS A 396 -1.01 -3.08 17.19
CA LYS A 396 0.41 -3.41 17.14
C LYS A 396 1.11 -2.48 16.14
N ASP A 397 2.16 -1.81 16.56
CA ASP A 397 2.87 -0.84 15.72
C ASP A 397 3.42 -1.46 14.44
N SER A 398 4.01 -2.64 14.53
CA SER A 398 4.56 -3.37 13.38
C SER A 398 3.53 -3.80 12.32
N LEU A 399 2.23 -3.71 12.63
CA LEU A 399 1.15 -3.99 11.68
C LEU A 399 0.54 -2.72 11.07
N LEU A 400 1.18 -1.55 11.22
CA LEU A 400 0.71 -0.27 10.68
C LEU A 400 0.35 -0.34 9.18
N LEU A 401 1.15 -1.02 8.39
CA LEU A 401 0.95 -1.10 6.94
C LEU A 401 -0.02 -2.20 6.51
N PHE A 402 -0.61 -2.96 7.44
CA PHE A 402 -1.54 -4.04 7.08
C PHE A 402 -2.80 -3.52 6.38
N SER A 403 -3.38 -2.43 6.86
CA SER A 403 -4.54 -1.80 6.20
C SER A 403 -4.20 -1.33 4.78
N ARG A 404 -3.00 -0.78 4.57
CA ARG A 404 -2.52 -0.32 3.26
C ARG A 404 -2.31 -1.50 2.28
N TYR A 405 -1.79 -2.62 2.77
CA TYR A 405 -1.73 -3.86 1.99
C TYR A 405 -3.14 -4.35 1.60
N LEU A 406 -4.08 -4.34 2.57
CA LEU A 406 -5.47 -4.74 2.32
C LEU A 406 -6.22 -3.77 1.41
N GLN A 407 -5.88 -2.48 1.37
CA GLN A 407 -6.45 -1.55 0.38
C GLN A 407 -6.27 -2.11 -1.02
N GLN A 408 -5.07 -2.51 -1.40
CA GLN A 408 -4.87 -3.09 -2.72
C GLN A 408 -5.54 -4.45 -2.86
N LEU A 409 -5.32 -5.37 -1.92
CA LEU A 409 -5.87 -6.72 -2.01
C LEU A 409 -7.39 -6.72 -2.13
N VAL A 410 -8.09 -5.95 -1.30
CA VAL A 410 -9.55 -5.94 -1.23
C VAL A 410 -10.15 -5.01 -2.30
N MET A 411 -9.73 -3.74 -2.33
CA MET A 411 -10.38 -2.73 -3.17
C MET A 411 -10.14 -2.98 -4.66
N GLU A 412 -8.93 -3.36 -5.06
CA GLU A 412 -8.61 -3.66 -6.46
C GLU A 412 -9.26 -4.97 -6.92
N SER A 413 -9.45 -5.94 -6.01
CA SER A 413 -10.13 -7.20 -6.31
C SER A 413 -11.64 -7.03 -6.41
N LEU A 414 -12.27 -6.29 -5.50
CA LEU A 414 -13.72 -6.21 -5.37
C LEU A 414 -14.33 -5.00 -6.07
N GLY A 415 -13.55 -3.93 -6.34
CA GLY A 415 -14.01 -2.75 -7.08
C GLY A 415 -14.26 -3.08 -8.54
N LYS A 416 -15.50 -3.42 -8.89
CA LYS A 416 -15.91 -3.84 -10.25
C LYS A 416 -17.19 -3.15 -10.68
N GLU A 417 -17.18 -2.61 -11.89
CA GLU A 417 -18.37 -2.00 -12.50
C GLU A 417 -19.38 -3.06 -12.93
N PHE A 418 -18.91 -4.19 -13.47
CA PHE A 418 -19.74 -5.27 -13.99
C PHE A 418 -19.51 -6.57 -13.26
N ASP A 419 -20.56 -7.40 -13.19
CA ASP A 419 -20.48 -8.80 -12.77
C ASP A 419 -20.04 -9.70 -13.94
N LEU A 420 -19.88 -11.01 -13.66
CA LEU A 420 -19.48 -12.00 -14.66
C LEU A 420 -20.55 -12.23 -15.75
N ASP A 421 -21.80 -11.84 -15.52
CA ASP A 421 -22.90 -11.91 -16.48
C ASP A 421 -23.04 -10.61 -17.30
N GLY A 422 -22.22 -9.59 -17.04
CA GLY A 422 -22.21 -8.30 -17.72
C GLY A 422 -23.23 -7.31 -17.18
N ASN A 423 -23.86 -7.56 -16.04
CA ASN A 423 -24.74 -6.61 -15.38
C ASN A 423 -23.92 -5.55 -14.65
N ARG A 424 -24.38 -4.29 -14.71
CA ARG A 424 -23.74 -3.19 -13.98
C ARG A 424 -24.10 -3.26 -12.50
N VAL A 425 -23.12 -3.54 -11.66
CA VAL A 425 -23.27 -3.76 -10.21
C VAL A 425 -22.56 -2.73 -9.34
N ASN A 426 -21.49 -2.10 -9.84
CA ASN A 426 -20.64 -1.17 -9.07
C ASN A 426 -20.25 -1.73 -7.71
N GLN A 427 -19.74 -2.95 -7.68
CA GLN A 427 -19.29 -3.63 -6.49
C GLN A 427 -18.00 -3.01 -5.95
N GLY A 428 -17.80 -3.14 -4.63
CA GLY A 428 -16.58 -2.72 -3.95
C GLY A 428 -16.73 -2.77 -2.45
N LEU A 429 -15.60 -2.74 -1.76
CA LEU A 429 -15.52 -2.64 -0.30
C LEU A 429 -14.31 -1.75 0.00
N SER A 430 -14.55 -0.51 0.44
CA SER A 430 -13.46 0.40 0.79
C SER A 430 -12.75 -0.05 2.05
N VAL A 431 -11.44 0.15 2.10
CA VAL A 431 -10.61 -0.23 3.25
C VAL A 431 -9.78 0.97 3.70
N TYR A 432 -9.82 1.28 4.98
CA TYR A 432 -8.91 2.25 5.59
C TYR A 432 -8.62 1.88 7.05
N GLY A 433 -7.71 2.61 7.67
CA GLY A 433 -7.26 2.42 9.04
C GLY A 433 -5.76 2.51 9.15
N ASN A 434 -5.25 2.75 10.34
CA ASN A 434 -3.81 2.78 10.60
C ASN A 434 -3.45 1.84 11.75
N LYS A 435 -3.52 2.31 13.01
CA LYS A 435 -3.26 1.48 14.20
C LYS A 435 -3.97 2.02 15.45
N GLY A 436 -4.45 1.12 16.29
CA GLY A 436 -4.80 1.46 17.67
C GLY A 436 -3.51 1.55 18.54
N SER A 437 -3.43 2.39 19.54
CA SER A 437 -4.44 3.34 20.03
C SER A 437 -4.34 4.72 19.37
N THR A 438 -3.40 4.91 18.42
CA THR A 438 -3.20 6.20 17.72
C THR A 438 -4.50 6.71 17.08
N ASP A 439 -5.24 5.82 16.42
CA ASP A 439 -6.48 6.16 15.71
C ASP A 439 -7.62 6.61 16.64
N GLN A 440 -7.54 6.28 17.95
CA GLN A 440 -8.47 6.81 18.94
C GLN A 440 -8.36 8.33 19.09
N HIS A 441 -7.18 8.90 18.83
CA HIS A 441 -6.92 10.33 18.84
C HIS A 441 -7.07 10.99 17.45
N ALA A 442 -7.50 10.23 16.44
CA ALA A 442 -7.68 10.72 15.08
C ALA A 442 -9.15 10.69 14.63
N TYR A 443 -9.79 9.54 14.57
CA TYR A 443 -11.13 9.40 13.96
C TYR A 443 -12.10 8.46 14.68
N ILE A 444 -11.77 7.86 15.82
CA ILE A 444 -12.72 7.02 16.58
C ILE A 444 -13.97 7.81 16.99
N GLN A 445 -13.88 9.12 17.22
CA GLN A 445 -15.04 9.99 17.42
C GLN A 445 -16.04 9.88 16.27
N GLN A 446 -15.58 9.94 15.02
CA GLN A 446 -16.42 9.76 13.83
C GLN A 446 -17.03 8.36 13.78
N LEU A 447 -16.25 7.32 14.05
CA LEU A 447 -16.73 5.94 14.03
C LEU A 447 -17.82 5.71 15.09
N ARG A 448 -17.64 6.24 16.29
CA ARG A 448 -18.60 6.03 17.37
C ARG A 448 -19.90 6.82 17.18
N ASP A 449 -19.78 8.12 16.93
CA ASP A 449 -20.91 9.07 17.03
C ASP A 449 -21.33 9.64 15.67
N GLY A 450 -20.56 9.40 14.60
CA GLY A 450 -20.83 9.88 13.25
C GLY A 450 -21.69 8.93 12.41
N VAL A 451 -21.61 9.10 11.08
CA VAL A 451 -22.36 8.28 10.11
C VAL A 451 -22.00 6.81 10.23
N HIS A 452 -23.00 5.94 10.23
CA HIS A 452 -22.82 4.49 10.31
C HIS A 452 -22.67 3.86 8.90
N ASN A 453 -21.56 4.15 8.25
CA ASN A 453 -21.22 3.63 6.91
C ASN A 453 -19.99 2.70 6.94
N PHE A 454 -19.73 2.01 8.03
CA PHE A 454 -18.57 1.15 8.20
C PHE A 454 -18.86 -0.04 9.13
N PHE A 455 -17.97 -1.00 9.11
CA PHE A 455 -17.74 -2.00 10.15
C PHE A 455 -16.24 -2.08 10.46
N VAL A 456 -15.88 -2.57 11.65
CA VAL A 456 -14.47 -2.58 12.08
C VAL A 456 -13.91 -3.99 12.07
N THR A 457 -12.66 -4.13 11.64
CA THR A 457 -11.83 -5.31 11.87
C THR A 457 -10.68 -4.96 12.81
N PHE A 458 -10.76 -5.41 14.04
CA PHE A 458 -9.66 -5.32 14.99
C PHE A 458 -8.65 -6.43 14.75
N ILE A 459 -7.36 -6.10 14.78
CA ILE A 459 -6.29 -7.10 14.84
C ILE A 459 -5.67 -7.02 16.24
N GLU A 460 -5.89 -8.07 17.02
CA GLU A 460 -5.40 -8.24 18.37
C GLU A 460 -4.14 -9.09 18.38
N VAL A 461 -3.10 -8.65 19.07
CA VAL A 461 -1.86 -9.40 19.27
C VAL A 461 -1.71 -9.67 20.75
N LEU A 462 -1.76 -10.96 21.13
CA LEU A 462 -1.81 -11.36 22.54
C LEU A 462 -0.47 -11.20 23.28
N ARG A 463 0.64 -11.36 22.57
CA ARG A 463 1.98 -11.17 23.16
C ARG A 463 2.50 -9.78 22.81
N ASP A 464 2.72 -8.96 23.83
CA ASP A 464 3.18 -7.59 23.66
C ASP A 464 4.65 -7.53 23.25
N ARG A 465 5.51 -8.29 23.93
CA ARG A 465 6.96 -8.35 23.71
C ARG A 465 7.54 -9.69 24.18
N PRO A 466 8.82 -9.98 23.92
CA PRO A 466 9.46 -11.21 24.38
C PRO A 466 9.35 -11.40 25.90
N PRO A 467 9.22 -12.65 26.40
CA PRO A 467 9.15 -12.92 27.84
C PRO A 467 10.31 -12.33 28.62
N GLY A 468 10.01 -11.76 29.79
CA GLY A 468 11.01 -11.16 30.69
C GLY A 468 11.40 -9.72 30.35
N HIS A 469 10.80 -9.11 29.34
CA HIS A 469 11.02 -7.70 28.97
C HIS A 469 9.89 -6.76 29.41
N ASP A 470 8.79 -7.29 29.98
CA ASP A 470 7.74 -6.48 30.56
C ASP A 470 8.12 -5.93 31.93
N TRP A 471 7.62 -4.74 32.24
CA TRP A 471 7.71 -4.14 33.54
C TRP A 471 6.42 -3.38 33.87
N GLU A 472 6.09 -3.31 35.16
CA GLU A 472 4.88 -2.63 35.62
C GLU A 472 5.09 -1.12 35.61
N LEU A 473 4.20 -0.39 34.94
CA LEU A 473 4.12 1.07 35.00
C LEU A 473 3.51 1.53 36.33
N GLU A 474 2.57 0.75 36.81
CA GLU A 474 1.90 0.86 38.10
C GLU A 474 1.55 -0.56 38.60
N PRO A 475 1.27 -0.76 39.89
CA PRO A 475 1.11 -2.10 40.46
C PRO A 475 0.11 -2.97 39.68
N GLY A 476 0.59 -4.06 39.11
CA GLY A 476 -0.20 -5.02 38.34
C GLY A 476 -0.58 -4.58 36.91
N VAL A 477 -0.03 -3.46 36.39
CA VAL A 477 -0.37 -2.93 35.07
C VAL A 477 0.87 -2.61 34.26
N THR A 478 0.97 -3.22 33.08
CA THR A 478 2.04 -2.98 32.10
C THR A 478 1.59 -2.02 30.99
N CYS A 479 2.51 -1.61 30.12
CA CYS A 479 2.18 -0.85 28.91
C CYS A 479 1.28 -1.67 27.95
N GLY A 480 1.50 -2.99 27.89
CA GLY A 480 0.67 -3.90 27.10
C GLY A 480 -0.78 -3.97 27.58
N ASP A 481 -0.99 -3.97 28.90
CA ASP A 481 -2.35 -3.95 29.48
C ASP A 481 -3.11 -2.68 29.11
N TYR A 482 -2.44 -1.53 29.01
CA TYR A 482 -3.03 -0.30 28.50
C TYR A 482 -3.47 -0.44 27.03
N LEU A 483 -2.60 -0.99 26.18
CA LEU A 483 -2.93 -1.19 24.76
C LEU A 483 -4.09 -2.16 24.57
N PHE A 484 -4.08 -3.28 25.31
CA PHE A 484 -5.18 -4.24 25.37
C PHE A 484 -6.47 -3.59 25.89
N GLY A 485 -6.40 -2.82 26.97
CA GLY A 485 -7.54 -2.08 27.52
C GLY A 485 -8.14 -1.09 26.52
N MET A 486 -7.30 -0.41 25.73
CA MET A 486 -7.73 0.50 24.68
C MET A 486 -8.44 -0.26 23.54
N LEU A 487 -7.96 -1.44 23.14
CA LEU A 487 -8.63 -2.28 22.16
C LEU A 487 -10.00 -2.70 22.66
N GLN A 488 -10.09 -3.33 23.83
CA GLN A 488 -11.33 -3.86 24.37
C GLN A 488 -12.33 -2.73 24.66
N GLY A 489 -11.84 -1.60 25.18
CA GLY A 489 -12.65 -0.41 25.44
C GLY A 489 -13.25 0.19 24.15
N THR A 490 -12.45 0.32 23.09
CA THR A 490 -12.92 0.81 21.79
C THR A 490 -13.96 -0.14 21.18
N ARG A 491 -13.67 -1.44 21.20
CA ARG A 491 -14.59 -2.49 20.72
C ARG A 491 -15.93 -2.44 21.45
N ALA A 492 -15.91 -2.30 22.78
CA ALA A 492 -17.11 -2.19 23.61
C ALA A 492 -17.88 -0.88 23.34
N ALA A 493 -17.18 0.26 23.25
CA ALA A 493 -17.79 1.57 23.01
C ALA A 493 -18.45 1.67 21.63
N LEU A 494 -17.85 1.08 20.60
CA LEU A 494 -18.43 1.00 19.25
C LEU A 494 -19.67 0.10 19.27
N TYR A 495 -19.60 -1.07 19.86
CA TYR A 495 -20.72 -2.01 19.94
C TYR A 495 -21.91 -1.45 20.73
N ALA A 496 -21.65 -0.65 21.76
CA ALA A 496 -22.71 0.04 22.51
C ALA A 496 -23.56 0.97 21.63
N ASN A 497 -22.95 1.50 20.55
CA ASN A 497 -23.60 2.35 19.55
C ASN A 497 -23.96 1.58 18.26
N ASP A 498 -24.20 0.28 18.36
CA ASP A 498 -24.58 -0.60 17.24
C ASP A 498 -23.59 -0.63 16.08
N ARG A 499 -22.28 -0.42 16.36
CA ARG A 499 -21.21 -0.56 15.38
C ARG A 499 -20.70 -1.99 15.41
N GLU A 500 -20.83 -2.68 14.28
CA GLU A 500 -20.43 -4.06 14.10
C GLU A 500 -18.90 -4.19 14.02
N SER A 501 -18.35 -5.30 14.52
CA SER A 501 -16.93 -5.54 14.44
C SER A 501 -16.56 -7.02 14.36
N ILE A 502 -15.43 -7.29 13.70
CA ILE A 502 -14.71 -8.56 13.64
C ILE A 502 -13.45 -8.41 14.47
N THR A 503 -12.98 -9.46 15.13
CA THR A 503 -11.66 -9.48 15.78
C THR A 503 -10.84 -10.65 15.25
N VAL A 504 -9.69 -10.37 14.68
CA VAL A 504 -8.66 -11.37 14.34
C VAL A 504 -7.59 -11.28 15.42
N SER A 505 -7.44 -12.34 16.22
CA SER A 505 -6.41 -12.40 17.27
C SER A 505 -5.30 -13.34 16.83
N VAL A 506 -4.04 -12.89 16.98
CA VAL A 506 -2.86 -13.72 16.79
C VAL A 506 -2.04 -13.77 18.08
N GLN A 507 -1.39 -14.91 18.33
CA GLN A 507 -0.57 -15.06 19.52
C GLN A 507 0.57 -14.03 19.56
N GLU A 508 1.26 -13.83 18.42
CA GLU A 508 2.36 -12.88 18.24
C GLU A 508 2.56 -12.59 16.75
N VAL A 509 3.25 -11.49 16.44
CA VAL A 509 3.63 -11.16 15.06
C VAL A 509 4.90 -11.93 14.71
N THR A 510 4.75 -12.93 13.85
CA THR A 510 5.84 -13.80 13.35
C THR A 510 5.68 -14.00 11.85
N PRO A 511 6.70 -14.49 11.14
CA PRO A 511 6.56 -14.87 9.74
C PRO A 511 5.38 -15.82 9.51
N ARG A 512 5.16 -16.79 10.41
CA ARG A 512 4.04 -17.74 10.34
C ARG A 512 2.68 -17.07 10.47
N SER A 513 2.49 -16.19 11.45
CA SER A 513 1.21 -15.50 11.66
C SER A 513 0.91 -14.47 10.56
N VAL A 514 1.92 -13.75 10.07
CA VAL A 514 1.78 -12.81 8.94
C VAL A 514 1.42 -13.56 7.67
N GLY A 515 2.10 -14.67 7.37
CA GLY A 515 1.75 -15.54 6.25
C GLY A 515 0.31 -16.08 6.32
N ALA A 516 -0.12 -16.48 7.52
CA ALA A 516 -1.49 -16.93 7.75
C ALA A 516 -2.52 -15.80 7.54
N MET A 517 -2.25 -14.58 8.00
CA MET A 517 -3.15 -13.43 7.78
C MET A 517 -3.25 -13.07 6.30
N VAL A 518 -2.14 -13.04 5.57
CA VAL A 518 -2.16 -12.81 4.11
C VAL A 518 -3.04 -13.83 3.42
N ALA A 519 -2.85 -15.12 3.69
CA ALA A 519 -3.63 -16.20 3.10
C ALA A 519 -5.12 -16.15 3.46
N LEU A 520 -5.44 -15.79 4.71
CA LEU A 520 -6.82 -15.62 5.19
C LEU A 520 -7.57 -14.59 4.35
N TYR A 521 -6.96 -13.41 4.14
CA TYR A 521 -7.61 -12.33 3.38
C TYR A 521 -7.64 -12.60 1.87
N GLU A 522 -6.61 -13.23 1.29
CA GLU A 522 -6.64 -13.67 -0.11
C GLU A 522 -7.80 -14.65 -0.37
N ARG A 523 -8.03 -15.60 0.55
CA ARG A 523 -9.15 -16.55 0.49
C ARG A 523 -10.50 -15.85 0.68
N ALA A 524 -10.61 -14.96 1.66
CA ALA A 524 -11.85 -14.24 1.93
C ALA A 524 -12.28 -13.38 0.72
N VAL A 525 -11.33 -12.72 0.05
CA VAL A 525 -11.57 -11.96 -1.17
C VAL A 525 -12.07 -12.85 -2.31
N GLY A 526 -11.46 -14.02 -2.52
CA GLY A 526 -11.89 -14.97 -3.56
C GLY A 526 -13.30 -15.52 -3.30
N ILE A 527 -13.59 -15.88 -2.06
CA ILE A 527 -14.93 -16.36 -1.67
C ILE A 527 -15.97 -15.23 -1.82
N TYR A 528 -15.69 -14.04 -1.29
CA TYR A 528 -16.61 -12.91 -1.40
C TYR A 528 -16.92 -12.54 -2.85
N ALA A 529 -15.90 -12.49 -3.72
CA ALA A 529 -16.09 -12.23 -5.14
C ALA A 529 -17.03 -13.24 -5.81
N SER A 530 -16.92 -14.52 -5.44
CA SER A 530 -17.84 -15.56 -5.90
C SER A 530 -19.27 -15.35 -5.40
N LEU A 531 -19.46 -14.90 -4.14
CA LEU A 531 -20.79 -14.62 -3.59
C LEU A 531 -21.51 -13.49 -4.31
N VAL A 532 -20.75 -12.48 -4.81
CA VAL A 532 -21.30 -11.32 -5.53
C VAL A 532 -21.08 -11.39 -7.04
N ASN A 533 -20.67 -12.56 -7.55
CA ASN A 533 -20.52 -12.90 -8.97
C ASN A 533 -19.59 -11.96 -9.76
N ILE A 534 -18.43 -11.59 -9.23
CA ILE A 534 -17.46 -10.72 -9.91
C ILE A 534 -16.11 -11.39 -10.17
N ASN A 535 -15.36 -10.90 -11.17
CA ASN A 535 -13.97 -11.29 -11.39
C ASN A 535 -13.03 -10.53 -10.43
N ALA A 536 -12.47 -11.21 -9.42
CA ALA A 536 -11.53 -10.61 -8.46
C ALA A 536 -10.10 -10.39 -9.01
N TYR A 537 -9.77 -10.90 -10.20
CA TYR A 537 -8.38 -11.14 -10.58
C TYR A 537 -7.86 -10.26 -11.73
N HIS A 538 -8.70 -9.37 -12.29
CA HIS A 538 -8.32 -8.33 -13.26
C HIS A 538 -8.42 -6.92 -12.65
N GLN A 539 -7.94 -5.88 -13.38
CA GLN A 539 -7.94 -4.50 -12.91
C GLN A 539 -8.18 -3.48 -14.06
N PRO A 540 -9.38 -3.46 -14.69
CA PRO A 540 -9.65 -2.61 -15.86
C PRO A 540 -9.54 -1.10 -15.56
N GLY A 541 -9.90 -0.66 -14.34
CA GLY A 541 -9.85 0.75 -13.95
C GLY A 541 -8.44 1.34 -13.93
N VAL A 542 -7.43 0.55 -13.61
CA VAL A 542 -6.02 1.00 -13.60
C VAL A 542 -5.52 1.26 -15.02
N GLU A 543 -5.89 0.42 -15.98
CA GLU A 543 -5.50 0.60 -17.39
C GLU A 543 -6.13 1.84 -18.02
N ALA A 544 -7.36 2.20 -17.66
CA ALA A 544 -8.01 3.44 -18.12
C ALA A 544 -7.21 4.70 -17.68
N GLY A 545 -6.76 4.74 -16.42
CA GLY A 545 -5.92 5.83 -15.91
C GLY A 545 -4.58 5.95 -16.64
N LYS A 546 -3.90 4.83 -16.91
CA LYS A 546 -2.63 4.82 -17.66
C LYS A 546 -2.80 5.33 -19.09
N LYS A 547 -3.88 4.93 -19.77
CA LYS A 547 -4.17 5.40 -21.12
C LYS A 547 -4.39 6.91 -21.15
N ALA A 548 -5.21 7.44 -20.25
CA ALA A 548 -5.46 8.88 -20.13
C ALA A 548 -4.15 9.65 -19.82
N ALA A 549 -3.30 9.15 -18.93
CA ALA A 549 -1.99 9.76 -18.68
C ALA A 549 -1.11 9.79 -19.94
N GLY A 550 -1.12 8.73 -20.73
CA GLY A 550 -0.42 8.68 -22.03
C GLY A 550 -0.90 9.76 -23.02
N GLU A 551 -2.19 10.02 -23.06
CA GLU A 551 -2.79 11.08 -23.89
C GLU A 551 -2.34 12.49 -23.46
N VAL A 552 -2.28 12.73 -22.12
CA VAL A 552 -1.76 14.00 -21.57
C VAL A 552 -0.29 14.21 -21.93
N LEU A 553 0.55 13.17 -21.82
CA LEU A 553 1.97 13.26 -22.21
C LEU A 553 2.15 13.48 -23.71
N ALA A 554 1.31 12.88 -24.54
CA ALA A 554 1.32 13.15 -25.98
C ALA A 554 0.91 14.59 -26.32
N LEU A 555 -0.10 15.12 -25.62
CA LEU A 555 -0.48 16.53 -25.73
C LEU A 555 0.65 17.45 -25.29
N GLN A 556 1.33 17.15 -24.17
CA GLN A 556 2.50 17.94 -23.71
C GLN A 556 3.60 18.03 -24.78
N LYS A 557 3.89 16.93 -25.49
CA LYS A 557 4.87 16.94 -26.58
C LYS A 557 4.44 17.87 -27.73
N ARG A 558 3.14 17.88 -28.08
CA ARG A 558 2.61 18.81 -29.09
C ARG A 558 2.70 20.26 -28.64
N VAL A 559 2.38 20.55 -27.38
CA VAL A 559 2.52 21.89 -26.79
C VAL A 559 3.98 22.36 -26.87
N LEU A 560 4.93 21.49 -26.47
CA LEU A 560 6.37 21.81 -26.59
C LEU A 560 6.79 22.10 -28.02
N SER A 561 6.33 21.31 -29.02
CA SER A 561 6.63 21.55 -30.42
C SER A 561 6.10 22.90 -30.91
N VAL A 562 4.85 23.23 -30.58
CA VAL A 562 4.21 24.52 -30.94
C VAL A 562 4.94 25.71 -30.32
N LEU A 563 5.28 25.61 -29.05
CA LEU A 563 6.02 26.70 -28.35
C LEU A 563 7.44 26.85 -28.90
N ASN A 564 8.10 25.76 -29.25
CA ASN A 564 9.43 25.80 -29.86
C ASN A 564 9.39 26.48 -31.25
N GLU A 565 8.44 26.12 -32.11
CA GLU A 565 8.24 26.73 -33.42
C GLU A 565 7.94 28.22 -33.31
N ALA A 566 7.16 28.64 -32.30
CA ALA A 566 6.85 30.05 -32.05
C ALA A 566 8.08 30.84 -31.55
N SER A 567 8.93 30.22 -30.74
CA SER A 567 10.15 30.84 -30.19
C SER A 567 11.27 30.97 -31.21
N CYS A 568 11.26 30.20 -32.30
CA CYS A 568 12.21 30.31 -33.41
C CYS A 568 11.93 31.48 -34.37
N LYS A 569 10.82 32.21 -34.19
CA LYS A 569 10.48 33.38 -35.01
C LYS A 569 11.13 34.65 -34.47
N GLU A 570 11.56 35.57 -35.37
CA GLU A 570 12.06 36.88 -35.01
C GLU A 570 11.09 37.97 -35.49
N PRO A 571 10.50 38.80 -34.58
CA PRO A 571 10.59 38.70 -33.11
C PRO A 571 9.80 37.51 -32.55
N VAL A 572 10.21 37.03 -31.38
CA VAL A 572 9.47 36.00 -30.64
C VAL A 572 8.08 36.55 -30.32
N GLU A 573 7.04 35.82 -30.74
CA GLU A 573 5.65 36.21 -30.51
C GLU A 573 5.05 35.29 -29.45
N PRO A 574 4.77 35.79 -28.22
CA PRO A 574 4.12 34.98 -27.21
C PRO A 574 2.71 34.57 -27.62
N LEU A 575 2.36 33.27 -27.44
CA LEU A 575 1.06 32.74 -27.84
C LEU A 575 0.07 32.75 -26.67
N THR A 576 -1.19 33.04 -26.97
CA THR A 576 -2.31 32.77 -26.03
C THR A 576 -2.58 31.30 -25.91
N LEU A 577 -3.34 30.90 -24.87
CA LEU A 577 -3.73 29.48 -24.69
C LEU A 577 -4.57 28.96 -25.84
N GLU A 578 -5.47 29.79 -26.37
CA GLU A 578 -6.30 29.48 -27.51
C GLU A 578 -5.47 29.22 -28.77
N GLU A 579 -4.48 30.07 -29.04
CA GLU A 579 -3.56 29.91 -30.18
C GLU A 579 -2.72 28.61 -30.04
N VAL A 580 -2.27 28.30 -28.82
CA VAL A 580 -1.56 27.04 -28.56
C VAL A 580 -2.49 25.85 -28.80
N ALA A 581 -3.74 25.90 -28.31
CA ALA A 581 -4.71 24.82 -28.48
C ALA A 581 -5.07 24.57 -29.96
N GLU A 582 -5.27 25.65 -30.73
CA GLU A 582 -5.52 25.55 -32.16
C GLU A 582 -4.33 24.94 -32.92
N ARG A 583 -3.10 25.41 -32.63
CA ARG A 583 -1.88 24.88 -33.27
C ARG A 583 -1.57 23.44 -32.85
N CYS A 584 -1.95 23.03 -31.64
CA CYS A 584 -1.88 21.65 -31.17
C CYS A 584 -2.97 20.74 -31.80
N HIS A 585 -3.92 21.29 -32.59
CA HIS A 585 -5.12 20.59 -33.03
C HIS A 585 -5.92 19.96 -31.88
N ALA A 586 -6.05 20.71 -30.78
CA ALA A 586 -6.72 20.28 -29.55
C ALA A 586 -7.50 21.43 -28.88
N PRO A 587 -8.43 22.10 -29.63
CA PRO A 587 -9.15 23.26 -29.10
C PRO A 587 -10.05 22.93 -27.91
N GLU A 588 -10.44 21.66 -27.75
CA GLU A 588 -11.27 21.19 -26.64
C GLU A 588 -10.44 20.96 -25.36
N ASP A 589 -9.12 20.80 -25.47
CA ASP A 589 -8.19 20.49 -24.38
C ASP A 589 -7.53 21.74 -23.77
N ILE A 590 -8.10 22.92 -23.94
CA ILE A 590 -7.49 24.20 -23.52
C ILE A 590 -7.18 24.26 -22.01
N GLU A 591 -8.03 23.67 -21.16
CA GLU A 591 -7.77 23.54 -19.72
C GLU A 591 -6.56 22.63 -19.47
N MET A 592 -6.46 21.51 -20.16
CA MET A 592 -5.32 20.60 -20.02
C MET A 592 -4.03 21.26 -20.50
N ILE A 593 -4.07 21.99 -21.60
CA ILE A 593 -2.93 22.77 -22.12
C ILE A 593 -2.49 23.81 -21.08
N TYR A 594 -3.45 24.53 -20.46
CA TYR A 594 -3.14 25.45 -19.37
C TYR A 594 -2.43 24.76 -18.21
N LYS A 595 -2.91 23.59 -17.77
CA LYS A 595 -2.29 22.82 -16.69
C LYS A 595 -0.87 22.35 -17.06
N ILE A 596 -0.68 21.88 -18.27
CA ILE A 596 0.64 21.49 -18.80
C ILE A 596 1.59 22.69 -18.77
N ILE A 597 1.17 23.86 -19.28
CA ILE A 597 1.99 25.07 -19.32
C ILE A 597 2.31 25.57 -17.91
N ALA A 598 1.34 25.59 -17.00
CA ALA A 598 1.55 25.96 -15.62
C ALA A 598 2.58 25.06 -14.92
N HIS A 599 2.47 23.73 -15.14
CA HIS A 599 3.44 22.77 -14.63
C HIS A 599 4.84 22.98 -15.24
N MET A 600 4.92 23.20 -16.55
CA MET A 600 6.20 23.46 -17.23
C MET A 600 6.85 24.75 -16.74
N ALA A 601 6.05 25.83 -16.56
CA ALA A 601 6.56 27.11 -16.06
C ALA A 601 7.09 27.02 -14.62
N ALA A 602 6.40 26.26 -13.76
CA ALA A 602 6.84 26.01 -12.39
C ALA A 602 8.14 25.19 -12.30
N ASN A 603 8.51 24.49 -13.38
CA ASN A 603 9.73 23.70 -13.51
C ASN A 603 10.74 24.31 -14.50
N ASP A 604 10.65 25.60 -14.76
CA ASP A 604 11.56 26.39 -15.63
C ASP A 604 11.67 25.87 -17.08
N ARG A 605 10.63 25.14 -17.57
CA ARG A 605 10.59 24.56 -18.93
C ARG A 605 9.74 25.36 -19.91
N ALA A 606 9.05 26.41 -19.45
CA ALA A 606 8.31 27.36 -20.27
C ALA A 606 8.28 28.71 -19.56
N LEU A 607 8.23 29.82 -20.31
CA LEU A 607 8.14 31.19 -19.76
C LEU A 607 6.73 31.74 -19.99
N ILE A 608 6.18 32.36 -18.95
CA ILE A 608 4.94 33.12 -19.03
C ILE A 608 5.35 34.57 -19.33
N ALA A 609 5.07 35.04 -20.55
CA ALA A 609 5.45 36.39 -21.00
C ALA A 609 4.53 37.46 -20.43
N GLU A 610 3.24 37.17 -20.35
CA GLU A 610 2.21 38.09 -19.83
C GLU A 610 1.22 37.29 -18.96
N GLY A 611 0.68 37.96 -17.95
CA GLY A 611 -0.24 37.32 -16.99
C GLY A 611 0.49 36.53 -15.91
N SER A 612 -0.25 35.67 -15.24
CA SER A 612 0.29 34.75 -14.23
C SER A 612 -0.43 33.42 -14.30
N SER A 613 0.18 32.37 -13.75
CA SER A 613 -0.45 31.05 -13.63
C SER A 613 -1.78 31.07 -12.84
N GLY A 614 -2.03 32.12 -12.05
CA GLY A 614 -3.31 32.33 -11.36
C GLY A 614 -4.37 33.08 -12.19
N SER A 615 -4.04 33.53 -13.42
CA SER A 615 -4.94 34.31 -14.28
C SER A 615 -5.00 33.73 -15.70
N PRO A 616 -5.69 32.62 -15.92
CA PRO A 616 -5.66 31.87 -17.17
C PRO A 616 -6.04 32.69 -18.42
N ARG A 617 -6.93 33.68 -18.27
CA ARG A 617 -7.45 34.48 -19.39
C ARG A 617 -6.45 35.44 -20.00
N SER A 618 -5.39 35.77 -19.28
CA SER A 618 -4.39 36.80 -19.69
C SER A 618 -3.01 36.21 -19.94
N ILE A 619 -2.89 34.88 -19.90
CA ILE A 619 -1.60 34.22 -20.11
C ILE A 619 -1.21 34.26 -21.58
N LYS A 620 0.03 34.70 -21.82
CA LYS A 620 0.77 34.45 -23.05
C LYS A 620 2.07 33.74 -22.73
N VAL A 621 2.41 32.78 -23.54
CA VAL A 621 3.51 31.83 -23.30
C VAL A 621 4.50 31.78 -24.44
N PHE A 622 5.75 31.57 -24.11
CA PHE A 622 6.82 31.22 -25.05
C PHE A 622 7.82 30.27 -24.36
N LEU A 623 8.67 29.62 -25.15
CA LEU A 623 9.84 28.95 -24.60
C LEU A 623 10.97 29.97 -24.43
N GLY A 624 11.59 29.99 -23.24
CA GLY A 624 12.86 30.67 -23.02
C GLY A 624 14.01 29.95 -23.75
N GLU A 625 15.25 30.43 -23.55
CA GLU A 625 16.46 29.74 -24.02
C GLU A 625 16.58 28.34 -23.34
N CYS A 626 15.77 27.42 -23.78
CA CYS A 626 15.85 26.05 -23.35
C CYS A 626 16.64 25.28 -24.40
N ASN A 627 17.65 24.53 -23.97
CA ASN A 627 18.37 23.62 -24.86
C ASN A 627 17.42 22.49 -25.24
N VAL A 628 16.76 22.60 -26.38
CA VAL A 628 15.77 21.66 -26.87
C VAL A 628 16.36 20.27 -27.05
N ASP A 629 17.65 20.16 -27.33
CA ASP A 629 18.35 18.90 -27.49
C ASP A 629 18.39 18.08 -26.19
N ALA A 630 18.44 18.75 -25.02
CA ALA A 630 18.35 18.09 -23.71
C ALA A 630 16.96 17.49 -23.39
N LEU A 631 15.92 17.80 -24.16
CA LEU A 631 14.57 17.24 -24.00
C LEU A 631 14.34 15.97 -24.84
N TYR A 632 15.26 15.65 -25.75
CA TYR A 632 15.15 14.54 -26.69
C TYR A 632 16.27 13.50 -26.55
N GLU A 633 17.31 13.79 -25.75
CA GLU A 633 18.31 12.80 -25.30
C GLU A 633 17.82 12.03 -24.06
#